data_2e7e07b05f22208100a210592905ad2f
#
_entry.id   2e7e07b05f22208100a210592905ad2f
#
_cell.length_a   1.000
_cell.length_b   1.000
_cell.length_c   1.000
_cell.angle_alpha   90.00
_cell.angle_beta   90.00
_cell.angle_gamma   90.00
#
_symmetry.space_group_name_H-M   'P 1'
#
loop_
_entity.id
_entity.type
_entity.pdbx_description
1 polymer ?
#
loop_
_entity_poly.entity_id
_entity_poly.type
_entity_poly.pdbx_seq_one_letter_code
_entity_poly.pdbx_strand_id
1 'polypeptide(L)'
;MKKRATVKISKFIILIVVLLFFAIIAKLSYVVLSNKVDGINLQEKAASIATVKKTLYADRGSIYDVNGEELASTINSYTVIAYINSNKTNVTDKEMTAEALSPILNMSKEKLMELLSKDLYQVELRPGGYGISEVIKAKIEKLELPGIDFIKNSKKRYYNKSTFASYLIGYAKTLDDGKISGELGIEGYYDDILSGTNGYTKYLKYTSSNYKIPNTNEDTKKAKNGSDIYLTIDSSIQLIAEKAVSSMKYRFNTDWAVFTVMDAKTGAIVASATSPNFNPNDTNTIKEYMNPLISYQYEPGSVMKVFSFASAIEEGKYNGEETFKSGSYTLDDGTVIRDSERKGWGTISFDEGFARSSNVAATTLALRLGVDTLSEYYNNLGFGKKTGIELSNEAIGDIEMVYQSELATASFGQGVSVTAIQMLQALSAMTNDGTVIKPYIVDKIVDENGTITYQGERQVVKKVYSNKTVSKMHEIMKKVVEINKYWQVDNVSLMGKTGTAQIASPKGGYLTGTYDYIKSFAGIFPTDNPKYIVYVAGKKPESSLGSWAKVITTAVEEIASYAKLTESKSDADLTKIIKLDNYISTNLETTLEELKSKKINIITIGNGKYIINQYPLKNKTLLSGEKLFILTNATEYKMENLTGWSIGEVKTYCDILGLKLEYSGYGYVKSQSIEAGAVLDLENMTLTVELEKTT
;
A
#
# COMPACT_ATOMS: atom_id res chain seq x y z
N MET A 1 16.94 39.04 96.37
CA MET A 1 17.76 38.45 95.32
C MET A 1 16.93 37.98 94.08
N LYS A 2 15.64 37.55 94.17
CA LYS A 2 14.86 37.08 93.01
C LYS A 2 14.62 38.13 91.90
N LYS A 3 14.37 39.42 92.23
CA LYS A 3 14.12 40.50 91.20
C LYS A 3 15.32 40.76 90.24
N ARG A 4 16.56 40.64 90.76
CA ARG A 4 17.78 40.91 89.92
C ARG A 4 18.07 39.73 88.93
N ALA A 5 17.69 38.47 89.27
CA ALA A 5 17.82 37.30 88.41
C ALA A 5 16.84 37.38 87.26
N THR A 6 15.58 37.76 87.52
CA THR A 6 14.54 37.88 86.47
C THR A 6 14.87 38.95 85.43
N VAL A 7 15.43 40.08 85.86
CA VAL A 7 15.87 41.18 84.94
C VAL A 7 17.07 40.72 84.04
N LYS A 8 17.98 39.95 84.59
CA LYS A 8 19.10 39.38 83.81
C LYS A 8 18.68 38.39 82.77
N ILE A 9 17.73 37.49 83.16
CA ILE A 9 17.14 36.50 82.25
C ILE A 9 16.31 37.19 81.12
N SER A 10 15.51 38.22 81.51
CA SER A 10 14.77 39.02 80.54
C SER A 10 15.66 39.70 79.50
N LYS A 11 16.77 40.33 79.98
CA LYS A 11 17.76 40.96 79.08
C LYS A 11 18.46 39.96 78.17
N PHE A 12 18.75 38.77 78.67
CA PHE A 12 19.35 37.67 77.89
C PHE A 12 18.38 37.15 76.83
N ILE A 13 17.10 36.97 77.15
CA ILE A 13 16.07 36.59 76.18
C ILE A 13 15.91 37.65 75.10
N ILE A 14 15.86 38.98 75.49
CA ILE A 14 15.80 40.09 74.54
C ILE A 14 17.03 40.09 73.62
N LEU A 15 18.22 39.83 74.14
CA LEU A 15 19.42 39.71 73.31
C LEU A 15 19.34 38.57 72.28
N ILE A 16 18.86 37.38 72.71
CA ILE A 16 18.64 36.23 71.79
C ILE A 16 17.63 36.59 70.71
N VAL A 17 16.51 37.24 71.07
CA VAL A 17 15.48 37.63 70.07
C VAL A 17 16.05 38.65 69.06
N VAL A 18 16.83 39.59 69.53
CA VAL A 18 17.49 40.59 68.64
C VAL A 18 18.50 39.90 67.73
N LEU A 19 19.32 38.97 68.22
CA LEU A 19 20.26 38.19 67.42
C LEU A 19 19.54 37.33 66.37
N LEU A 20 18.44 36.67 66.73
CA LEU A 20 17.62 35.93 65.80
C LEU A 20 17.00 36.81 64.72
N PHE A 21 16.53 38.01 65.12
CA PHE A 21 16.01 39.01 64.16
C PHE A 21 17.08 39.49 63.18
N PHE A 22 18.31 39.78 63.65
CA PHE A 22 19.43 40.13 62.75
C PHE A 22 19.84 38.93 61.86
N ALA A 23 19.83 37.73 62.35
CA ALA A 23 20.11 36.53 61.57
C ALA A 23 19.06 36.31 60.45
N ILE A 24 17.78 36.57 60.73
CA ILE A 24 16.71 36.53 59.72
C ILE A 24 16.91 37.62 58.66
N ILE A 25 17.20 38.85 59.11
CA ILE A 25 17.47 39.97 58.16
C ILE A 25 18.69 39.64 57.28
N ALA A 26 19.77 39.15 57.89
CA ALA A 26 20.96 38.76 57.14
C ALA A 26 20.68 37.66 56.12
N LYS A 27 19.91 36.66 56.51
CA LYS A 27 19.49 35.58 55.61
C LYS A 27 18.59 36.08 54.47
N LEU A 28 17.62 36.92 54.78
CA LEU A 28 16.76 37.56 53.77
C LEU A 28 17.57 38.45 52.80
N SER A 29 18.48 39.30 53.36
CA SER A 29 19.37 40.11 52.55
C SER A 29 20.27 39.28 51.65
N TYR A 30 20.80 38.18 52.18
CA TYR A 30 21.58 37.21 51.39
C TYR A 30 20.77 36.61 50.23
N VAL A 31 19.55 36.18 50.49
CA VAL A 31 18.65 35.60 49.47
C VAL A 31 18.32 36.63 48.38
N VAL A 32 18.02 37.88 48.78
CA VAL A 32 17.70 38.97 47.84
C VAL A 32 18.91 39.35 46.99
N LEU A 33 20.10 39.47 47.60
CA LEU A 33 21.32 39.86 46.88
C LEU A 33 21.92 38.75 46.04
N SER A 34 21.87 37.50 46.52
CA SER A 34 22.40 36.33 45.81
C SER A 34 21.44 35.76 44.78
N ASN A 35 20.13 36.07 44.87
CA ASN A 35 19.06 35.42 44.09
C ASN A 35 19.06 33.89 44.19
N LYS A 36 19.62 33.29 45.28
CA LYS A 36 19.75 31.85 45.47
C LYS A 36 19.24 31.42 46.84
N VAL A 37 18.50 30.27 46.85
CA VAL A 37 18.12 29.55 48.05
C VAL A 37 18.52 28.08 47.86
N ASP A 38 19.31 27.55 48.80
CA ASP A 38 19.80 26.17 48.77
C ASP A 38 20.45 25.78 47.42
N GLY A 39 21.23 26.69 46.85
CA GLY A 39 21.93 26.50 45.59
C GLY A 39 21.06 26.71 44.32
N ILE A 40 19.75 26.90 44.48
CA ILE A 40 18.82 27.13 43.38
C ILE A 40 18.70 28.62 43.07
N ASN A 41 18.91 29.01 41.82
CA ASN A 41 18.66 30.35 41.33
C ASN A 41 17.15 30.61 41.26
N LEU A 42 16.67 31.58 42.06
CA LEU A 42 15.24 31.90 42.17
C LEU A 42 14.66 32.47 40.87
N GLN A 43 15.43 33.30 40.16
CA GLN A 43 15.00 33.87 38.88
C GLN A 43 14.87 32.78 37.79
N GLU A 44 15.85 31.89 37.70
CA GLU A 44 15.80 30.76 36.76
C GLU A 44 14.65 29.83 37.09
N LYS A 45 14.41 29.54 38.38
CA LYS A 45 13.30 28.70 38.80
C LYS A 45 11.95 29.38 38.56
N ALA A 46 11.80 30.65 38.85
CA ALA A 46 10.59 31.40 38.55
C ALA A 46 10.35 31.49 37.03
N ALA A 47 11.40 31.73 36.24
CA ALA A 47 11.31 31.67 34.78
C ALA A 47 10.94 30.29 34.27
N SER A 48 11.48 29.21 34.81
CA SER A 48 11.14 27.83 34.41
C SER A 48 9.68 27.47 34.70
N ILE A 49 9.09 27.95 35.78
CA ILE A 49 7.69 27.72 36.15
C ILE A 49 6.74 28.57 35.29
N ALA A 50 7.16 29.82 34.95
CA ALA A 50 6.36 30.72 34.15
C ALA A 50 6.55 30.55 32.64
N THR A 51 7.58 29.82 32.20
CA THR A 51 7.86 29.63 30.78
C THR A 51 7.05 28.45 30.23
N VAL A 52 6.30 28.72 29.16
CA VAL A 52 5.65 27.70 28.35
C VAL A 52 6.44 27.52 27.07
N LYS A 53 6.80 26.28 26.77
CA LYS A 53 7.30 25.86 25.43
C LYS A 53 6.19 25.20 24.67
N LYS A 54 5.67 25.89 23.65
CA LYS A 54 4.66 25.31 22.71
C LYS A 54 5.39 24.79 21.49
N THR A 55 5.21 23.50 21.17
CA THR A 55 5.76 22.92 19.94
C THR A 55 4.99 23.43 18.73
N LEU A 56 5.73 23.86 17.71
CA LEU A 56 5.21 24.15 16.38
C LEU A 56 5.51 22.93 15.52
N TYR A 57 4.48 22.11 15.27
CA TYR A 57 4.67 20.89 14.50
C TYR A 57 4.96 21.21 13.04
N ALA A 58 5.98 20.53 12.49
CA ALA A 58 6.22 20.50 11.06
C ALA A 58 5.07 19.78 10.35
N ASP A 59 4.77 20.19 9.14
CA ASP A 59 3.89 19.43 8.26
C ASP A 59 4.67 18.27 7.66
N ARG A 60 4.08 17.08 7.71
CA ARG A 60 4.64 15.91 7.06
C ARG A 60 4.47 16.06 5.55
N GLY A 61 5.54 15.86 4.77
CA GLY A 61 5.54 15.93 3.32
C GLY A 61 4.51 14.99 2.69
N SER A 62 3.99 15.36 1.55
CA SER A 62 3.04 14.56 0.78
C SER A 62 3.76 13.49 -0.04
N ILE A 63 3.01 12.43 -0.41
CA ILE A 63 3.48 11.39 -1.34
C ILE A 63 2.64 11.48 -2.60
N TYR A 64 3.31 11.56 -3.75
CA TYR A 64 2.71 11.69 -5.07
C TYR A 64 3.07 10.50 -5.96
N ASP A 65 2.24 10.22 -6.96
CA ASP A 65 2.60 9.35 -8.07
C ASP A 65 3.52 10.08 -9.07
N VAL A 66 3.97 9.39 -10.12
CA VAL A 66 4.86 9.94 -11.15
C VAL A 66 4.24 11.12 -11.91
N ASN A 67 2.92 11.22 -11.98
CA ASN A 67 2.17 12.28 -12.65
C ASN A 67 1.80 13.44 -11.70
N GLY A 68 2.22 13.39 -10.43
CA GLY A 68 1.90 14.39 -9.41
C GLY A 68 0.49 14.24 -8.81
N GLU A 69 -0.16 13.07 -8.96
CA GLU A 69 -1.39 12.78 -8.23
C GLU A 69 -1.07 12.49 -6.76
N GLU A 70 -1.72 13.20 -5.85
CA GLU A 70 -1.49 13.03 -4.41
C GLU A 70 -2.03 11.68 -3.92
N LEU A 71 -1.16 10.86 -3.34
CA LEU A 71 -1.48 9.55 -2.80
C LEU A 71 -1.66 9.59 -1.28
N ALA A 72 -0.84 10.39 -0.59
CA ALA A 72 -0.91 10.56 0.85
C ALA A 72 -0.58 12.01 1.23
N SER A 73 -1.37 12.59 2.13
CA SER A 73 -1.20 13.96 2.62
C SER A 73 -1.52 14.08 4.10
N THR A 74 -1.24 15.25 4.65
CA THR A 74 -1.53 15.59 6.05
C THR A 74 -2.73 16.51 6.10
N ILE A 75 -3.79 16.07 6.78
CA ILE A 75 -5.05 16.82 6.91
C ILE A 75 -5.30 17.25 8.36
N ASN A 76 -6.06 18.32 8.54
CA ASN A 76 -6.59 18.67 9.85
C ASN A 76 -7.57 17.60 10.32
N SER A 77 -7.56 17.34 11.62
CA SER A 77 -8.54 16.45 12.23
C SER A 77 -9.26 17.13 13.39
N TYR A 78 -10.46 16.67 13.71
CA TYR A 78 -11.33 17.27 14.71
C TYR A 78 -11.97 16.21 15.57
N THR A 79 -12.30 16.56 16.81
CA THR A 79 -13.16 15.76 17.68
C THR A 79 -14.53 16.44 17.77
N VAL A 80 -15.59 15.71 17.50
CA VAL A 80 -16.97 16.18 17.72
C VAL A 80 -17.25 16.17 19.20
N ILE A 81 -17.69 17.31 19.73
CA ILE A 81 -18.14 17.47 21.10
C ILE A 81 -19.61 17.86 21.14
N ALA A 82 -20.29 17.45 22.18
CA ALA A 82 -21.65 17.85 22.48
C ALA A 82 -21.69 18.56 23.84
N TYR A 83 -22.24 19.76 23.89
CA TYR A 83 -22.52 20.46 25.13
C TYR A 83 -23.84 19.94 25.71
N ILE A 84 -23.79 19.44 26.93
CA ILE A 84 -24.94 18.81 27.63
C ILE A 84 -25.52 19.77 28.68
N ASN A 85 -24.67 20.26 29.61
CA ASN A 85 -25.06 21.14 30.72
C ASN A 85 -24.19 22.40 30.73
N SER A 86 -24.00 23.04 29.58
CA SER A 86 -23.20 24.26 29.49
C SER A 86 -24.07 25.51 29.68
N ASN A 87 -23.41 26.64 29.98
CA ASN A 87 -24.07 27.96 30.00
C ASN A 87 -24.27 28.52 28.56
N LYS A 88 -23.92 27.75 27.55
CA LYS A 88 -24.07 28.05 26.11
C LYS A 88 -25.23 27.22 25.55
N THR A 89 -25.33 27.18 24.23
CA THR A 89 -26.30 26.32 23.53
C THR A 89 -25.98 24.87 23.81
N ASN A 90 -26.95 24.11 24.30
CA ASN A 90 -26.84 22.68 24.58
C ASN A 90 -27.55 21.86 23.53
N VAL A 91 -27.28 20.55 23.50
CA VAL A 91 -28.08 19.59 22.72
C VAL A 91 -29.49 19.54 23.35
N THR A 92 -30.46 20.06 22.64
CA THR A 92 -31.87 20.14 23.08
C THR A 92 -32.65 18.87 22.77
N ASP A 93 -32.47 18.30 21.59
CA ASP A 93 -33.05 17.03 21.16
C ASP A 93 -31.94 15.98 20.96
N LYS A 94 -31.81 15.14 21.97
CA LYS A 94 -30.76 14.09 21.99
C LYS A 94 -31.05 12.98 20.98
N GLU A 95 -32.32 12.67 20.77
CA GLU A 95 -32.74 11.59 19.88
C GLU A 95 -32.53 11.98 18.43
N MET A 96 -33.00 13.14 18.01
CA MET A 96 -32.74 13.68 16.68
C MET A 96 -31.25 13.86 16.41
N THR A 97 -30.48 14.36 17.38
CA THR A 97 -29.02 14.54 17.24
C THR A 97 -28.30 13.19 17.05
N ALA A 98 -28.68 12.17 17.84
CA ALA A 98 -28.10 10.83 17.74
C ALA A 98 -28.43 10.19 16.38
N GLU A 99 -29.67 10.34 15.91
CA GLU A 99 -30.11 9.81 14.61
C GLU A 99 -29.38 10.47 13.44
N ALA A 100 -29.24 11.80 13.46
CA ALA A 100 -28.53 12.54 12.42
C ALA A 100 -27.02 12.22 12.37
N LEU A 101 -26.38 12.04 13.53
CA LEU A 101 -24.94 11.77 13.62
C LEU A 101 -24.58 10.30 13.44
N SER A 102 -25.48 9.36 13.71
CA SER A 102 -25.24 7.91 13.62
C SER A 102 -24.62 7.48 12.29
N PRO A 103 -25.20 7.78 11.13
CA PRO A 103 -24.64 7.39 9.83
C PRO A 103 -23.33 8.12 9.48
N ILE A 104 -23.15 9.35 9.95
CA ILE A 104 -21.98 10.18 9.63
C ILE A 104 -20.76 9.73 10.44
N LEU A 105 -20.97 9.38 11.73
CA LEU A 105 -19.92 8.97 12.64
C LEU A 105 -19.69 7.45 12.69
N ASN A 106 -20.50 6.70 11.94
CA ASN A 106 -20.51 5.22 11.98
C ASN A 106 -20.59 4.70 13.42
N MET A 107 -21.56 5.23 14.19
CA MET A 107 -21.84 4.87 15.57
C MET A 107 -23.31 4.51 15.71
N SER A 108 -23.62 3.53 16.56
CA SER A 108 -25.04 3.21 16.79
C SER A 108 -25.77 4.36 17.51
N LYS A 109 -27.07 4.51 17.22
CA LYS A 109 -27.95 5.53 17.85
C LYS A 109 -27.92 5.38 19.39
N GLU A 110 -27.94 4.14 19.88
CA GLU A 110 -27.90 3.81 21.31
C GLU A 110 -26.61 4.31 21.97
N LYS A 111 -25.47 4.13 21.27
CA LYS A 111 -24.17 4.61 21.79
C LYS A 111 -24.09 6.12 21.84
N LEU A 112 -24.60 6.80 20.83
CA LEU A 112 -24.70 8.25 20.82
C LEU A 112 -25.65 8.75 21.91
N MET A 113 -26.82 8.11 22.10
CA MET A 113 -27.76 8.43 23.17
C MET A 113 -27.13 8.25 24.55
N GLU A 114 -26.36 7.15 24.78
CA GLU A 114 -25.60 6.94 26.03
C GLU A 114 -24.66 8.13 26.30
N LEU A 115 -23.91 8.57 25.30
CA LEU A 115 -22.97 9.69 25.43
C LEU A 115 -23.69 11.01 25.68
N LEU A 116 -24.73 11.31 24.92
CA LEU A 116 -25.52 12.54 25.05
C LEU A 116 -26.36 12.61 26.33
N SER A 117 -26.52 11.50 27.05
CA SER A 117 -27.27 11.42 28.30
C SER A 117 -26.41 11.53 29.55
N LYS A 118 -25.09 11.67 29.42
CA LYS A 118 -24.17 11.85 30.55
C LYS A 118 -24.41 13.20 31.25
N ASP A 119 -24.30 13.20 32.57
CA ASP A 119 -24.38 14.45 33.37
C ASP A 119 -22.99 15.13 33.40
N LEU A 120 -22.63 15.76 32.28
CA LEU A 120 -21.34 16.44 32.09
C LEU A 120 -21.57 17.80 31.43
N TYR A 121 -20.61 18.72 31.61
CA TYR A 121 -20.62 20.01 30.90
C TYR A 121 -20.61 19.79 29.38
N GLN A 122 -19.66 18.95 28.93
CA GLN A 122 -19.53 18.52 27.53
C GLN A 122 -19.09 17.04 27.46
N VAL A 123 -19.33 16.40 26.32
CA VAL A 123 -18.90 15.04 26.03
C VAL A 123 -18.29 14.96 24.65
N GLU A 124 -17.20 14.20 24.50
CA GLU A 124 -16.66 13.83 23.21
C GLU A 124 -17.42 12.62 22.65
N LEU A 125 -17.85 12.69 21.39
CA LEU A 125 -18.60 11.61 20.73
C LEU A 125 -17.65 10.52 20.19
N ARG A 126 -16.95 9.82 21.10
CA ARG A 126 -16.02 8.72 20.76
C ARG A 126 -16.72 7.36 20.63
N PRO A 127 -16.19 6.45 19.77
CA PRO A 127 -14.97 6.56 18.98
C PRO A 127 -15.15 7.30 17.64
N GLY A 128 -16.31 7.22 16.98
CA GLY A 128 -16.52 7.71 15.61
C GLY A 128 -16.37 9.23 15.41
N GLY A 129 -16.65 10.03 16.44
CA GLY A 129 -16.45 11.47 16.40
C GLY A 129 -15.02 11.94 16.71
N TYR A 130 -14.07 11.04 16.94
CA TYR A 130 -12.68 11.38 17.18
C TYR A 130 -11.84 11.31 15.90
N GLY A 131 -11.05 12.34 15.63
CA GLY A 131 -10.14 12.36 14.48
C GLY A 131 -10.85 12.44 13.12
N ILE A 132 -12.04 13.05 13.07
CA ILE A 132 -12.78 13.25 11.82
C ILE A 132 -12.08 14.26 10.92
N SER A 133 -12.24 14.10 9.61
CA SER A 133 -11.69 15.02 8.60
C SER A 133 -12.51 16.32 8.49
N GLU A 134 -11.92 17.34 7.84
CA GLU A 134 -12.61 18.59 7.49
C GLU A 134 -13.91 18.35 6.71
N VAL A 135 -13.92 17.33 5.83
CA VAL A 135 -15.11 16.97 5.03
C VAL A 135 -16.24 16.46 5.93
N ILE A 136 -15.91 15.59 6.89
CA ILE A 136 -16.91 15.07 7.85
C ILE A 136 -17.39 16.20 8.76
N LYS A 137 -16.47 17.04 9.25
CA LYS A 137 -16.81 18.24 10.02
C LYS A 137 -17.80 19.11 9.27
N ALA A 138 -17.52 19.46 8.02
CA ALA A 138 -18.39 20.28 7.19
C ALA A 138 -19.78 19.64 6.93
N LYS A 139 -19.87 18.30 6.85
CA LYS A 139 -21.15 17.59 6.77
C LYS A 139 -21.97 17.77 8.05
N ILE A 140 -21.33 17.67 9.21
CA ILE A 140 -22.00 17.83 10.51
C ILE A 140 -22.40 19.30 10.72
N GLU A 141 -21.56 20.27 10.36
CA GLU A 141 -21.87 21.70 10.45
C GLU A 141 -23.13 22.08 9.64
N LYS A 142 -23.33 21.47 8.46
CA LYS A 142 -24.53 21.69 7.62
C LYS A 142 -25.82 21.20 8.27
N LEU A 143 -25.77 20.34 9.27
CA LEU A 143 -26.96 19.90 10.01
C LEU A 143 -27.41 20.91 11.04
N GLU A 144 -26.64 21.96 11.32
CA GLU A 144 -26.91 23.03 12.27
C GLU A 144 -27.44 22.55 13.63
N LEU A 145 -26.93 21.42 14.11
CA LEU A 145 -27.38 20.76 15.35
C LEU A 145 -26.98 21.59 16.59
N PRO A 146 -28.00 22.05 17.40
CA PRO A 146 -27.72 22.82 18.59
C PRO A 146 -26.80 22.05 19.57
N GLY A 147 -25.78 22.73 20.10
CA GLY A 147 -24.88 22.16 21.11
C GLY A 147 -23.79 21.22 20.57
N ILE A 148 -23.72 21.01 19.28
CA ILE A 148 -22.60 20.29 18.63
C ILE A 148 -21.52 21.30 18.25
N ASP A 149 -20.26 20.98 18.58
CA ASP A 149 -19.08 21.79 18.27
C ASP A 149 -17.87 20.91 18.01
N PHE A 150 -16.72 21.49 17.69
CA PHE A 150 -15.53 20.76 17.27
C PHE A 150 -14.28 21.23 18.01
N ILE A 151 -13.53 20.29 18.55
CA ILE A 151 -12.17 20.54 19.03
C ILE A 151 -11.19 20.17 17.90
N LYS A 152 -10.35 21.12 17.49
CA LYS A 152 -9.28 20.84 16.54
C LYS A 152 -8.22 19.97 17.22
N ASN A 153 -7.97 18.79 16.64
CA ASN A 153 -6.95 17.84 17.07
C ASN A 153 -5.60 18.11 16.39
N SER A 154 -4.63 17.25 16.70
CA SER A 154 -3.41 17.11 15.91
C SER A 154 -3.74 16.74 14.47
N LYS A 155 -2.86 17.12 13.56
CA LYS A 155 -2.99 16.73 12.15
C LYS A 155 -2.94 15.21 12.02
N LYS A 156 -3.63 14.67 11.00
CA LYS A 156 -3.72 13.25 10.72
C LYS A 156 -3.22 12.96 9.31
N ARG A 157 -2.52 11.83 9.14
CA ARG A 157 -2.17 11.32 7.81
C ARG A 157 -3.42 10.76 7.13
N TYR A 158 -3.56 11.04 5.85
CA TYR A 158 -4.69 10.61 5.04
C TYR A 158 -4.21 10.07 3.69
N TYR A 159 -4.80 8.97 3.25
CA TYR A 159 -4.49 8.26 2.02
C TYR A 159 -5.69 8.31 1.09
N ASN A 160 -5.52 8.94 -0.07
CA ASN A 160 -6.63 9.28 -0.96
C ASN A 160 -7.30 8.08 -1.63
N LYS A 161 -6.61 6.94 -1.72
CA LYS A 161 -7.04 5.78 -2.52
C LYS A 161 -7.12 4.48 -1.70
N SER A 162 -7.63 4.51 -0.48
CA SER A 162 -7.92 3.31 0.33
C SER A 162 -6.78 2.24 0.29
N THR A 163 -7.01 1.07 -0.31
CA THR A 163 -6.05 -0.06 -0.35
C THR A 163 -4.97 0.04 -1.43
N PHE A 164 -5.00 1.10 -2.24
CA PHE A 164 -4.12 1.31 -3.38
C PHE A 164 -2.64 1.32 -2.99
N ALA A 165 -1.84 0.47 -3.63
CA ALA A 165 -0.39 0.34 -3.42
C ALA A 165 0.01 0.30 -1.93
N SER A 166 -0.83 -0.29 -1.08
CA SER A 166 -0.77 -0.13 0.38
C SER A 166 0.57 -0.54 0.99
N TYR A 167 1.20 -1.61 0.50
CA TYR A 167 2.52 -2.03 0.98
C TYR A 167 3.69 -1.19 0.43
N LEU A 168 3.50 -0.49 -0.68
CA LEU A 168 4.51 0.43 -1.20
C LEU A 168 4.44 1.76 -0.47
N ILE A 169 3.27 2.38 -0.41
CA ILE A 169 3.05 3.64 0.31
C ILE A 169 3.26 3.42 1.80
N GLY A 170 2.70 2.34 2.35
CA GLY A 170 2.71 2.06 3.76
C GLY A 170 1.69 2.89 4.53
N TYR A 171 1.95 3.10 5.81
CA TYR A 171 1.12 3.96 6.66
C TYR A 171 1.96 4.67 7.73
N ALA A 172 1.40 5.78 8.22
CA ALA A 172 1.90 6.51 9.36
C ALA A 172 0.79 6.69 10.41
N LYS A 173 1.15 6.68 11.68
CA LYS A 173 0.23 6.88 12.80
C LYS A 173 0.54 8.19 13.52
N THR A 174 -0.49 8.79 14.10
CA THR A 174 -0.34 9.93 15.02
C THR A 174 -0.07 9.41 16.42
N LEU A 175 1.04 9.81 17.03
CA LEU A 175 1.42 9.47 18.39
C LEU A 175 0.69 10.38 19.40
N ASP A 176 0.75 10.01 20.69
CA ASP A 176 0.07 10.76 21.78
C ASP A 176 0.55 12.21 21.89
N ASP A 177 1.79 12.49 21.52
CA ASP A 177 2.37 13.83 21.49
C ASP A 177 1.97 14.64 20.25
N GLY A 178 1.20 14.05 19.33
CA GLY A 178 0.73 14.66 18.09
C GLY A 178 1.71 14.57 16.92
N LYS A 179 2.87 13.91 17.09
CA LYS A 179 3.80 13.62 16.00
C LYS A 179 3.20 12.53 15.10
N ILE A 180 3.38 12.65 13.78
CA ILE A 180 3.06 11.61 12.81
C ILE A 180 4.33 10.80 12.55
N SER A 181 4.29 9.48 12.79
CA SER A 181 5.40 8.54 12.63
C SER A 181 5.08 7.51 11.54
N GLY A 182 5.96 7.37 10.57
CA GLY A 182 5.87 6.33 9.55
C GLY A 182 6.20 4.95 10.11
N GLU A 183 5.44 3.93 9.70
CA GLU A 183 5.56 2.57 10.26
C GLU A 183 5.92 1.53 9.19
N LEU A 184 5.41 1.67 7.98
CA LEU A 184 5.57 0.69 6.90
C LEU A 184 5.72 1.39 5.55
N GLY A 185 6.27 0.69 4.55
CA GLY A 185 6.41 1.19 3.18
C GLY A 185 7.32 2.43 3.09
N ILE A 186 7.05 3.28 2.11
CA ILE A 186 7.75 4.57 1.92
C ILE A 186 7.54 5.49 3.13
N GLU A 187 6.36 5.47 3.73
CA GLU A 187 6.10 6.22 4.97
C GLU A 187 7.09 5.88 6.09
N GLY A 188 7.39 4.59 6.27
CA GLY A 188 8.34 4.13 7.28
C GLY A 188 9.80 4.29 6.85
N TYR A 189 10.12 3.97 5.58
CA TYR A 189 11.49 4.02 5.09
C TYR A 189 12.05 5.45 5.05
N TYR A 190 11.22 6.43 4.71
CA TYR A 190 11.56 7.84 4.62
C TYR A 190 10.94 8.69 5.74
N ASP A 191 10.67 8.10 6.92
CA ASP A 191 10.01 8.83 8.02
C ASP A 191 10.74 10.12 8.39
N ASP A 192 12.08 10.10 8.49
CA ASP A 192 12.89 11.26 8.84
C ASP A 192 12.78 12.39 7.81
N ILE A 193 12.67 12.06 6.52
CA ILE A 193 12.56 13.02 5.42
C ILE A 193 11.14 13.60 5.35
N LEU A 194 10.13 12.73 5.48
CA LEU A 194 8.73 13.13 5.47
C LEU A 194 8.34 13.95 6.70
N SER A 195 8.85 13.63 7.89
CA SER A 195 8.42 14.24 9.16
C SER A 195 8.87 15.69 9.33
N GLY A 196 9.94 16.12 8.69
CA GLY A 196 10.53 17.44 8.90
C GLY A 196 11.08 17.64 10.31
N THR A 197 11.18 18.89 10.73
CA THR A 197 11.73 19.25 12.06
C THR A 197 10.81 20.23 12.77
N ASN A 198 10.32 19.85 13.94
CA ASN A 198 9.46 20.70 14.73
C ASN A 198 10.17 21.99 15.18
N GLY A 199 9.45 23.07 15.14
CA GLY A 199 9.80 24.33 15.78
C GLY A 199 9.27 24.43 17.20
N TYR A 200 9.43 25.59 17.80
CA TYR A 200 8.82 25.89 19.08
C TYR A 200 8.62 27.41 19.25
N THR A 201 7.68 27.77 20.12
CA THR A 201 7.57 29.11 20.68
C THR A 201 7.63 28.99 22.18
N LYS A 202 8.60 29.72 22.81
CA LYS A 202 8.69 29.89 24.26
C LYS A 202 8.20 31.27 24.63
N TYR A 203 7.31 31.32 25.59
CA TYR A 203 6.79 32.58 26.13
C TYR A 203 6.52 32.46 27.62
N LEU A 204 6.47 33.59 28.30
CA LEU A 204 6.11 33.66 29.71
C LEU A 204 4.58 33.73 29.86
N LYS A 205 4.04 32.96 30.80
CA LYS A 205 2.64 33.02 31.20
C LYS A 205 2.51 33.46 32.68
N TYR A 206 1.35 33.97 33.05
CA TYR A 206 1.02 34.15 34.46
C TYR A 206 0.87 32.79 35.14
N THR A 207 1.49 32.63 36.32
CA THR A 207 1.46 31.36 37.08
C THR A 207 0.06 30.99 37.56
N SER A 208 -0.83 32.00 37.72
CA SER A 208 -2.21 31.80 38.15
C SER A 208 -3.22 31.62 37.01
N SER A 209 -2.79 31.78 35.79
CA SER A 209 -3.65 31.64 34.61
C SER A 209 -2.85 31.18 33.40
N ASN A 210 -3.52 30.63 32.37
CA ASN A 210 -2.85 30.24 31.14
C ASN A 210 -2.61 31.40 30.15
N TYR A 211 -2.85 32.67 30.59
CA TYR A 211 -2.65 33.84 29.73
C TYR A 211 -1.17 34.18 29.59
N LYS A 212 -0.76 34.44 28.35
CA LYS A 212 0.55 34.93 27.98
C LYS A 212 0.77 36.32 28.60
N ILE A 213 1.96 36.60 29.13
CA ILE A 213 2.35 37.92 29.62
C ILE A 213 2.62 38.81 28.39
N PRO A 214 1.88 39.95 28.22
CA PRO A 214 2.12 40.86 27.11
C PRO A 214 3.54 41.45 27.16
N ASN A 215 4.06 41.82 26.00
CA ASN A 215 5.38 42.50 25.85
C ASN A 215 6.59 41.74 26.40
N THR A 216 6.51 40.42 26.52
CA THR A 216 7.68 39.56 26.80
C THR A 216 8.30 39.06 25.49
N ASN A 217 9.64 38.99 25.46
CA ASN A 217 10.35 38.44 24.32
C ASN A 217 9.94 36.96 24.12
N GLU A 218 9.55 36.64 22.89
CA GLU A 218 9.30 35.25 22.47
C GLU A 218 10.55 34.68 21.82
N ASP A 219 11.00 33.53 22.29
CA ASP A 219 11.98 32.71 21.58
C ASP A 219 11.22 31.74 20.67
N THR A 220 11.18 32.05 19.37
CA THR A 220 10.46 31.26 18.38
C THR A 220 11.44 30.70 17.36
N LYS A 221 11.47 29.36 17.26
CA LYS A 221 12.09 28.63 16.16
C LYS A 221 10.97 28.12 15.25
N LYS A 222 10.97 28.53 13.99
CA LYS A 222 10.00 28.02 12.99
C LYS A 222 10.18 26.52 12.79
N ALA A 223 9.09 25.80 12.54
CA ALA A 223 9.14 24.43 12.05
C ALA A 223 9.73 24.44 10.62
N LYS A 224 10.43 23.36 10.27
CA LYS A 224 10.84 23.04 8.91
C LYS A 224 10.01 21.87 8.46
N ASN A 225 9.16 22.05 7.44
CA ASN A 225 8.29 21.00 6.94
C ASN A 225 9.08 19.84 6.33
N GLY A 226 8.47 18.67 6.28
CA GLY A 226 9.02 17.52 5.59
C GLY A 226 9.04 17.72 4.10
N SER A 227 9.90 16.95 3.43
CA SER A 227 9.99 16.96 1.97
C SER A 227 8.92 16.07 1.35
N ASP A 228 8.44 16.46 0.19
CA ASP A 228 7.50 15.67 -0.62
C ASP A 228 8.24 14.57 -1.39
N ILE A 229 7.61 13.42 -1.51
CA ILE A 229 8.16 12.27 -2.23
C ILE A 229 7.30 11.96 -3.44
N TYR A 230 7.91 11.93 -4.62
CA TYR A 230 7.29 11.49 -5.86
C TYR A 230 7.74 10.06 -6.14
N LEU A 231 6.78 9.15 -6.32
CA LEU A 231 7.04 7.75 -6.61
C LEU A 231 7.12 7.53 -8.13
N THR A 232 7.78 6.45 -8.53
CA THR A 232 7.77 5.97 -9.92
C THR A 232 6.44 5.33 -10.32
N ILE A 233 5.52 5.16 -9.38
CA ILE A 233 4.22 4.52 -9.58
C ILE A 233 3.36 5.36 -10.52
N ASP A 234 2.85 4.73 -11.58
CA ASP A 234 1.79 5.27 -12.42
C ASP A 234 0.44 4.76 -11.90
N SER A 235 -0.41 5.68 -11.47
CA SER A 235 -1.70 5.34 -10.85
C SER A 235 -2.59 4.51 -11.77
N SER A 236 -2.52 4.70 -13.08
CA SER A 236 -3.35 3.95 -14.04
C SER A 236 -2.85 2.51 -14.20
N ILE A 237 -1.53 2.31 -14.33
CA ILE A 237 -0.94 0.96 -14.38
C ILE A 237 -1.15 0.24 -13.05
N GLN A 238 -1.04 0.95 -11.93
CA GLN A 238 -1.31 0.40 -10.60
C GLN A 238 -2.75 -0.11 -10.47
N LEU A 239 -3.74 0.65 -10.96
CA LEU A 239 -5.15 0.21 -10.94
C LEU A 239 -5.37 -1.07 -11.75
N ILE A 240 -4.72 -1.21 -12.92
CA ILE A 240 -4.77 -2.44 -13.71
C ILE A 240 -4.20 -3.62 -12.91
N ALA A 241 -3.04 -3.43 -12.27
CA ALA A 241 -2.43 -4.44 -11.42
C ALA A 241 -3.32 -4.83 -10.21
N GLU A 242 -3.94 -3.84 -9.54
CA GLU A 242 -4.90 -4.06 -8.44
C GLU A 242 -6.10 -4.91 -8.89
N LYS A 243 -6.66 -4.60 -10.06
CA LYS A 243 -7.76 -5.36 -10.66
C LYS A 243 -7.36 -6.82 -10.95
N ALA A 244 -6.15 -7.03 -11.48
CA ALA A 244 -5.62 -8.37 -11.73
C ALA A 244 -5.45 -9.15 -10.41
N VAL A 245 -4.81 -8.57 -9.39
CA VAL A 245 -4.63 -9.21 -8.08
C VAL A 245 -5.96 -9.45 -7.36
N SER A 246 -6.90 -8.51 -7.45
CA SER A 246 -8.27 -8.69 -6.94
C SER A 246 -8.95 -9.90 -7.59
N SER A 247 -8.83 -10.03 -8.92
CA SER A 247 -9.34 -11.23 -9.64
C SER A 247 -8.66 -12.51 -9.15
N MET A 248 -7.34 -12.49 -8.93
CA MET A 248 -6.61 -13.64 -8.40
C MET A 248 -7.10 -14.02 -7.00
N LYS A 249 -7.34 -13.03 -6.14
CA LYS A 249 -7.83 -13.27 -4.78
C LYS A 249 -9.26 -13.79 -4.75
N TYR A 250 -10.18 -13.11 -5.42
CA TYR A 250 -11.62 -13.40 -5.28
C TYR A 250 -12.12 -14.47 -6.24
N ARG A 251 -11.51 -14.63 -7.43
CA ARG A 251 -11.89 -15.68 -8.38
C ARG A 251 -11.15 -16.99 -8.15
N PHE A 252 -9.90 -16.95 -7.72
CA PHE A 252 -9.04 -18.13 -7.60
C PHE A 252 -8.64 -18.44 -6.16
N ASN A 253 -9.19 -17.74 -5.19
CA ASN A 253 -8.98 -17.98 -3.75
C ASN A 253 -7.50 -18.14 -3.37
N THR A 254 -6.62 -17.32 -3.95
CA THR A 254 -5.19 -17.43 -3.65
C THR A 254 -4.88 -17.10 -2.18
N ASP A 255 -3.96 -17.83 -1.57
CA ASP A 255 -3.44 -17.48 -0.25
C ASP A 255 -2.83 -16.08 -0.28
N TRP A 256 -1.95 -15.85 -1.26
CA TRP A 256 -1.39 -14.54 -1.59
C TRP A 256 -1.15 -14.42 -3.10
N ALA A 257 -1.06 -13.20 -3.57
CA ALA A 257 -0.69 -12.87 -4.95
C ALA A 257 0.13 -11.57 -5.00
N VAL A 258 1.01 -11.48 -5.99
CA VAL A 258 1.75 -10.26 -6.36
C VAL A 258 1.71 -10.09 -7.86
N PHE A 259 1.49 -8.86 -8.30
CA PHE A 259 1.57 -8.43 -9.70
C PHE A 259 2.37 -7.13 -9.75
N THR A 260 3.57 -7.18 -10.31
CA THR A 260 4.47 -6.03 -10.36
C THR A 260 4.92 -5.76 -11.77
N VAL A 261 4.94 -4.49 -12.13
CA VAL A 261 5.40 -3.96 -13.42
C VAL A 261 6.61 -3.06 -13.17
N MET A 262 7.70 -3.33 -13.87
CA MET A 262 8.94 -2.56 -13.81
C MET A 262 9.27 -2.00 -15.18
N ASP A 263 9.70 -0.75 -15.28
CA ASP A 263 10.26 -0.19 -16.50
C ASP A 263 11.53 -0.96 -16.87
N ALA A 264 11.52 -1.52 -18.05
CA ALA A 264 12.54 -2.45 -18.53
C ALA A 264 13.92 -1.82 -18.70
N LYS A 265 14.01 -0.51 -18.88
CA LYS A 265 15.27 0.21 -19.14
C LYS A 265 15.85 0.85 -17.90
N THR A 266 15.00 1.36 -17.01
CA THR A 266 15.43 2.15 -15.86
C THR A 266 15.46 1.34 -14.55
N GLY A 267 14.62 0.31 -14.42
CA GLY A 267 14.41 -0.41 -13.16
C GLY A 267 13.37 0.24 -12.26
N ALA A 268 12.70 1.31 -12.70
CA ALA A 268 11.62 1.95 -11.95
C ALA A 268 10.44 1.01 -11.78
N ILE A 269 9.96 0.82 -10.56
CA ILE A 269 8.71 0.09 -10.30
C ILE A 269 7.55 1.02 -10.62
N VAL A 270 6.83 0.72 -11.69
CA VAL A 270 5.71 1.56 -12.16
C VAL A 270 4.37 1.11 -11.58
N ALA A 271 4.26 -0.13 -11.12
CA ALA A 271 3.12 -0.65 -10.37
C ALA A 271 3.51 -1.88 -9.55
N SER A 272 2.93 -2.04 -8.37
CA SER A 272 2.96 -3.30 -7.62
C SER A 272 1.72 -3.45 -6.76
N ALA A 273 0.87 -4.38 -7.13
CA ALA A 273 -0.32 -4.77 -6.41
C ALA A 273 -0.10 -6.11 -5.69
N THR A 274 -0.67 -6.24 -4.51
CA THR A 274 -0.53 -7.45 -3.68
C THR A 274 -1.85 -7.86 -3.05
N SER A 275 -1.95 -9.15 -2.74
CA SER A 275 -2.94 -9.71 -1.81
C SER A 275 -2.19 -10.61 -0.83
N PRO A 276 -2.33 -10.43 0.51
CA PRO A 276 -3.17 -9.43 1.15
C PRO A 276 -2.81 -7.98 0.82
N ASN A 277 -3.75 -7.08 1.07
CA ASN A 277 -3.56 -5.63 1.11
C ASN A 277 -4.31 -5.07 2.34
N PHE A 278 -4.18 -3.79 2.62
CA PHE A 278 -4.83 -3.13 3.75
C PHE A 278 -5.21 -1.69 3.42
N ASN A 279 -6.11 -1.11 4.21
CA ASN A 279 -6.44 0.32 4.12
C ASN A 279 -5.54 1.12 5.08
N PRO A 280 -4.61 1.96 4.60
CA PRO A 280 -3.73 2.75 5.46
C PRO A 280 -4.48 3.74 6.39
N ASN A 281 -5.73 4.11 6.05
CA ASN A 281 -6.58 4.94 6.90
C ASN A 281 -7.20 4.16 8.07
N ASP A 282 -7.21 2.81 8.01
CA ASP A 282 -7.74 1.92 9.04
C ASP A 282 -6.77 0.76 9.29
N THR A 283 -5.90 0.92 10.26
CA THR A 283 -4.87 -0.06 10.61
C THR A 283 -5.41 -1.39 11.13
N ASN A 284 -6.70 -1.48 11.54
CA ASN A 284 -7.34 -2.73 11.91
C ASN A 284 -7.51 -3.68 10.71
N THR A 285 -7.40 -3.17 9.49
CA THR A 285 -7.44 -3.97 8.27
C THR A 285 -6.12 -4.70 7.98
N ILE A 286 -5.04 -4.37 8.67
CA ILE A 286 -3.72 -4.99 8.50
C ILE A 286 -3.75 -6.39 9.11
N LYS A 287 -3.72 -7.41 8.26
CA LYS A 287 -3.64 -8.82 8.66
C LYS A 287 -2.22 -9.36 8.62
N GLU A 288 -1.37 -8.77 7.83
CA GLU A 288 0.00 -9.17 7.58
C GLU A 288 0.88 -7.91 7.41
N TYR A 289 2.04 -7.90 8.06
CA TYR A 289 2.99 -6.79 7.98
C TYR A 289 4.11 -7.02 6.96
N MET A 290 4.27 -8.26 6.50
CA MET A 290 5.26 -8.60 5.48
C MET A 290 4.74 -8.25 4.09
N ASN A 291 5.50 -7.45 3.35
CA ASN A 291 5.19 -7.09 1.98
C ASN A 291 5.44 -8.27 1.02
N PRO A 292 4.42 -8.80 0.33
CA PRO A 292 4.59 -9.93 -0.58
C PRO A 292 5.64 -9.72 -1.69
N LEU A 293 5.88 -8.48 -2.12
CA LEU A 293 6.87 -8.15 -3.13
C LEU A 293 8.30 -8.45 -2.69
N ILE A 294 8.65 -8.11 -1.45
CA ILE A 294 10.04 -8.08 -0.97
C ILE A 294 10.34 -9.06 0.16
N SER A 295 9.30 -9.55 0.87
CA SER A 295 9.51 -10.34 2.09
C SER A 295 9.05 -11.79 1.96
N TYR A 296 8.15 -12.11 1.01
CA TYR A 296 7.73 -13.49 0.79
C TYR A 296 8.77 -14.24 -0.01
N GLN A 297 9.28 -15.31 0.60
CA GLN A 297 10.25 -16.21 -0.01
C GLN A 297 9.51 -17.46 -0.50
N TYR A 298 9.78 -17.85 -1.74
CA TYR A 298 9.15 -19.01 -2.36
C TYR A 298 10.02 -19.59 -3.47
N GLU A 299 9.80 -20.84 -3.78
CA GLU A 299 10.43 -21.50 -4.92
C GLU A 299 9.84 -20.98 -6.24
N PRO A 300 10.65 -20.32 -7.11
CA PRO A 300 10.14 -19.65 -8.31
C PRO A 300 9.67 -20.61 -9.40
N GLY A 301 10.07 -21.87 -9.32
CA GLY A 301 9.76 -22.89 -10.32
C GLY A 301 10.36 -22.56 -11.69
N SER A 302 9.69 -23.00 -12.74
CA SER A 302 10.21 -22.97 -14.11
C SER A 302 10.55 -21.57 -14.66
N VAL A 303 10.22 -20.47 -13.99
CA VAL A 303 10.71 -19.14 -14.37
C VAL A 303 12.23 -19.07 -14.22
N MET A 304 12.81 -19.84 -13.27
CA MET A 304 14.24 -19.91 -13.07
C MET A 304 15.02 -20.42 -14.30
N LYS A 305 14.36 -21.18 -15.17
CA LYS A 305 14.95 -21.67 -16.43
C LYS A 305 15.42 -20.53 -17.35
N VAL A 306 14.87 -19.33 -17.24
CA VAL A 306 15.38 -18.16 -17.96
C VAL A 306 16.86 -17.96 -17.66
N PHE A 307 17.26 -18.11 -16.43
CA PHE A 307 18.62 -17.85 -15.98
C PHE A 307 19.55 -19.06 -16.17
N SER A 308 19.09 -20.28 -15.91
CA SER A 308 19.89 -21.48 -16.14
C SER A 308 20.20 -21.71 -17.63
N PHE A 309 19.22 -21.43 -18.53
CA PHE A 309 19.46 -21.50 -19.96
C PHE A 309 20.37 -20.35 -20.43
N ALA A 310 20.14 -19.13 -19.96
CA ALA A 310 20.99 -17.99 -20.30
C ALA A 310 22.46 -18.25 -19.89
N SER A 311 22.67 -18.83 -18.71
CA SER A 311 24.02 -19.20 -18.25
C SER A 311 24.65 -20.29 -19.12
N ALA A 312 23.88 -21.29 -19.56
CA ALA A 312 24.38 -22.31 -20.46
C ALA A 312 24.70 -21.77 -21.87
N ILE A 313 23.93 -20.80 -22.35
CA ILE A 313 24.20 -20.10 -23.62
C ILE A 313 25.48 -19.29 -23.51
N GLU A 314 25.65 -18.52 -22.42
CA GLU A 314 26.83 -17.68 -22.19
C GLU A 314 28.11 -18.51 -22.13
N GLU A 315 28.09 -19.68 -21.48
CA GLU A 315 29.21 -20.59 -21.34
C GLU A 315 29.41 -21.50 -22.58
N GLY A 316 28.65 -21.30 -23.66
CA GLY A 316 28.76 -22.10 -24.87
C GLY A 316 28.38 -23.59 -24.68
N LYS A 317 27.64 -23.91 -23.61
CA LYS A 317 27.15 -25.27 -23.28
C LYS A 317 25.79 -25.58 -23.87
N TYR A 318 25.21 -24.65 -24.62
CA TYR A 318 23.89 -24.74 -25.23
C TYR A 318 23.99 -24.80 -26.75
N ASN A 319 23.30 -25.77 -27.34
CA ASN A 319 22.96 -25.80 -28.75
C ASN A 319 21.44 -26.03 -28.86
N GLY A 320 20.70 -25.04 -29.37
CA GLY A 320 19.22 -25.09 -29.43
C GLY A 320 18.67 -26.23 -30.28
N GLU A 321 19.41 -26.65 -31.33
CA GLU A 321 19.03 -27.74 -32.24
C GLU A 321 19.42 -29.13 -31.72
N GLU A 322 20.35 -29.20 -30.77
CA GLU A 322 20.72 -30.45 -30.11
C GLU A 322 19.48 -31.11 -29.47
N THR A 323 19.37 -32.42 -29.63
CA THR A 323 18.21 -33.16 -29.13
C THR A 323 18.53 -33.97 -27.88
N PHE A 324 17.54 -34.14 -27.01
CA PHE A 324 17.59 -34.95 -25.81
C PHE A 324 16.29 -35.77 -25.68
N LYS A 325 16.33 -36.87 -24.93
CA LYS A 325 15.16 -37.65 -24.59
C LYS A 325 14.44 -37.03 -23.40
N SER A 326 13.23 -36.51 -23.61
CA SER A 326 12.41 -35.90 -22.57
C SER A 326 11.70 -36.95 -21.69
N GLY A 327 11.05 -36.48 -20.61
CA GLY A 327 10.25 -37.32 -19.71
C GLY A 327 10.92 -37.53 -18.35
N SER A 328 12.10 -38.16 -18.32
CA SER A 328 12.84 -38.34 -17.07
C SER A 328 14.36 -38.43 -17.31
N TYR A 329 15.11 -38.02 -16.29
CA TYR A 329 16.56 -38.11 -16.20
C TYR A 329 16.95 -38.65 -14.81
N THR A 330 17.84 -39.64 -14.74
CA THR A 330 18.31 -40.21 -13.48
C THR A 330 19.73 -39.72 -13.24
N LEU A 331 19.96 -39.06 -12.09
CA LEU A 331 21.26 -38.61 -11.64
C LEU A 331 22.10 -39.78 -11.12
N ASP A 332 23.39 -39.55 -10.95
CA ASP A 332 24.35 -40.58 -10.47
C ASP A 332 24.02 -41.06 -9.05
N ASP A 333 23.42 -40.20 -8.21
CA ASP A 333 22.94 -40.54 -6.87
C ASP A 333 21.61 -41.30 -6.83
N GLY A 334 21.03 -41.61 -8.01
CA GLY A 334 19.78 -42.30 -8.14
C GLY A 334 18.55 -41.36 -8.10
N THR A 335 18.72 -40.06 -7.89
CA THR A 335 17.62 -39.05 -7.93
C THR A 335 17.02 -38.99 -9.33
N VAL A 336 15.70 -39.08 -9.44
CA VAL A 336 14.99 -39.03 -10.73
C VAL A 336 14.30 -37.71 -10.92
N ILE A 337 14.79 -36.91 -11.85
CA ILE A 337 14.14 -35.69 -12.33
C ILE A 337 13.11 -36.05 -13.38
N ARG A 338 11.92 -35.44 -13.31
CA ARG A 338 10.82 -35.68 -14.24
C ARG A 338 10.28 -34.40 -14.85
N ASP A 339 9.92 -34.50 -16.13
CA ASP A 339 9.09 -33.47 -16.77
C ASP A 339 7.65 -33.50 -16.26
N SER A 340 6.92 -32.40 -16.45
CA SER A 340 5.49 -32.31 -16.13
C SER A 340 4.68 -33.35 -16.94
N GLU A 341 5.03 -33.54 -18.22
CA GLU A 341 4.56 -34.64 -19.02
C GLU A 341 5.43 -35.87 -18.73
N ARG A 342 4.96 -36.72 -17.82
CA ARG A 342 5.75 -37.86 -17.29
C ARG A 342 6.17 -38.88 -18.36
N LYS A 343 5.41 -39.01 -19.44
CA LYS A 343 5.76 -39.86 -20.58
C LYS A 343 6.78 -39.19 -21.50
N GLY A 344 6.99 -37.90 -21.31
CA GLY A 344 7.80 -37.06 -22.17
C GLY A 344 7.15 -36.78 -23.52
N TRP A 345 7.84 -35.97 -24.31
CA TRP A 345 7.47 -35.61 -25.68
C TRP A 345 8.34 -36.35 -26.71
N GLY A 346 9.00 -37.44 -26.29
CA GLY A 346 9.96 -38.14 -27.12
C GLY A 346 11.34 -37.44 -27.15
N THR A 347 12.01 -37.54 -28.29
CA THR A 347 13.28 -36.83 -28.52
C THR A 347 12.98 -35.45 -29.10
N ILE A 348 13.31 -34.40 -28.37
CA ILE A 348 13.05 -33.00 -28.74
C ILE A 348 14.31 -32.16 -28.62
N SER A 349 14.35 -31.01 -29.30
CA SER A 349 15.49 -30.09 -29.21
C SER A 349 15.50 -29.28 -27.87
N PHE A 350 16.65 -28.68 -27.50
CA PHE A 350 16.71 -27.82 -26.32
C PHE A 350 15.83 -26.57 -26.47
N ASP A 351 15.69 -25.99 -27.68
CA ASP A 351 14.76 -24.90 -27.95
C ASP A 351 13.32 -25.31 -27.61
N GLU A 352 12.88 -26.49 -28.09
CA GLU A 352 11.57 -27.03 -27.77
C GLU A 352 11.44 -27.40 -26.30
N GLY A 353 12.50 -27.90 -25.67
CA GLY A 353 12.58 -28.18 -24.24
C GLY A 353 12.32 -26.96 -23.38
N PHE A 354 12.90 -25.80 -23.74
CA PHE A 354 12.62 -24.54 -23.07
C PHE A 354 11.16 -24.11 -23.24
N ALA A 355 10.67 -24.16 -24.48
CA ALA A 355 9.30 -23.75 -24.82
C ALA A 355 8.24 -24.60 -24.07
N ARG A 356 8.46 -25.94 -23.97
CA ARG A 356 7.63 -26.89 -23.23
C ARG A 356 7.92 -26.91 -21.73
N SER A 357 8.89 -26.13 -21.27
CA SER A 357 9.29 -26.07 -19.86
C SER A 357 9.83 -27.40 -19.31
N SER A 358 10.64 -28.14 -20.10
CA SER A 358 11.26 -29.40 -19.68
C SER A 358 12.24 -29.21 -18.51
N ASN A 359 12.04 -29.95 -17.43
CA ASN A 359 12.96 -30.05 -16.31
C ASN A 359 14.22 -30.82 -16.69
N VAL A 360 14.06 -31.84 -17.54
CA VAL A 360 15.16 -32.67 -18.05
C VAL A 360 16.13 -31.80 -18.86
N ALA A 361 15.64 -30.91 -19.72
CA ALA A 361 16.47 -29.96 -20.45
C ALA A 361 17.28 -29.05 -19.51
N ALA A 362 16.61 -28.43 -18.53
CA ALA A 362 17.27 -27.55 -17.57
C ALA A 362 18.34 -28.28 -16.75
N THR A 363 18.01 -29.48 -16.23
CA THR A 363 18.94 -30.34 -15.50
C THR A 363 20.15 -30.69 -16.36
N THR A 364 19.95 -31.12 -17.61
CA THR A 364 21.04 -31.47 -18.51
C THR A 364 22.01 -30.30 -18.72
N LEU A 365 21.49 -29.09 -18.91
CA LEU A 365 22.31 -27.88 -19.08
C LEU A 365 23.02 -27.49 -17.77
N ALA A 366 22.35 -27.59 -16.63
CA ALA A 366 22.95 -27.31 -15.33
C ALA A 366 24.10 -28.28 -14.99
N LEU A 367 23.95 -29.55 -15.30
CA LEU A 367 25.03 -30.53 -15.12
C LEU A 367 26.25 -30.24 -16.01
N ARG A 368 26.02 -29.65 -17.21
CA ARG A 368 27.14 -29.20 -18.08
C ARG A 368 27.83 -27.95 -17.53
N LEU A 369 27.12 -27.10 -16.78
CA LEU A 369 27.69 -25.92 -16.11
C LEU A 369 28.45 -26.27 -14.85
N GLY A 370 27.91 -27.16 -14.03
CA GLY A 370 28.38 -27.48 -12.69
C GLY A 370 27.90 -26.51 -11.62
N VAL A 371 28.04 -26.89 -10.36
CA VAL A 371 27.53 -26.16 -9.18
C VAL A 371 28.13 -24.75 -9.10
N ASP A 372 29.44 -24.64 -9.17
CA ASP A 372 30.16 -23.37 -8.97
C ASP A 372 29.75 -22.34 -10.02
N THR A 373 29.68 -22.74 -11.29
CA THR A 373 29.31 -21.83 -12.39
C THR A 373 27.86 -21.34 -12.26
N LEU A 374 26.90 -22.25 -12.02
CA LEU A 374 25.50 -21.84 -11.90
C LEU A 374 25.26 -20.97 -10.66
N SER A 375 25.91 -21.32 -9.53
CA SER A 375 25.88 -20.51 -8.31
C SER A 375 26.43 -19.10 -8.54
N GLU A 376 27.54 -18.98 -9.27
CA GLU A 376 28.12 -17.69 -9.61
C GLU A 376 27.14 -16.83 -10.43
N TYR A 377 26.49 -17.40 -11.47
CA TYR A 377 25.49 -16.69 -12.26
C TYR A 377 24.31 -16.22 -11.39
N TYR A 378 23.76 -17.08 -10.53
CA TYR A 378 22.67 -16.73 -9.65
C TYR A 378 23.06 -15.60 -8.69
N ASN A 379 24.24 -15.66 -8.09
CA ASN A 379 24.78 -14.60 -7.24
C ASN A 379 24.99 -13.28 -8.01
N ASN A 380 25.44 -13.35 -9.26
CA ASN A 380 25.66 -12.18 -10.12
C ASN A 380 24.35 -11.52 -10.57
N LEU A 381 23.28 -12.29 -10.68
CA LEU A 381 21.90 -11.80 -10.93
C LEU A 381 21.27 -11.16 -9.70
N GLY A 382 21.85 -11.34 -8.51
CA GLY A 382 21.39 -10.76 -7.26
C GLY A 382 20.53 -11.67 -6.40
N PHE A 383 20.36 -12.94 -6.75
CA PHE A 383 19.71 -13.91 -5.86
C PHE A 383 20.54 -14.13 -4.60
N GLY A 384 19.89 -14.44 -3.48
CA GLY A 384 20.54 -14.59 -2.18
C GLY A 384 21.01 -13.27 -1.55
N LYS A 385 20.65 -12.12 -2.13
CA LYS A 385 21.05 -10.77 -1.66
C LYS A 385 19.84 -9.82 -1.69
N LYS A 386 19.92 -8.76 -0.87
CA LYS A 386 18.97 -7.67 -0.96
C LYS A 386 19.18 -6.90 -2.27
N THR A 387 18.08 -6.50 -2.93
CA THR A 387 18.15 -5.62 -4.10
C THR A 387 18.47 -4.19 -3.70
N GLY A 388 18.15 -3.82 -2.45
CA GLY A 388 18.32 -2.48 -1.91
C GLY A 388 17.24 -1.50 -2.41
N ILE A 389 16.06 -2.00 -2.77
CA ILE A 389 14.87 -1.17 -3.02
C ILE A 389 14.50 -0.38 -1.77
N GLU A 390 13.90 0.79 -1.92
CA GLU A 390 13.61 1.73 -0.81
C GLU A 390 12.42 1.26 0.06
N LEU A 391 12.51 0.05 0.57
CA LEU A 391 11.54 -0.57 1.47
C LEU A 391 12.25 -1.34 2.57
N SER A 392 11.70 -1.31 3.77
CA SER A 392 12.24 -2.03 4.92
C SER A 392 11.87 -3.52 4.88
N ASN A 393 12.67 -4.37 5.58
CA ASN A 393 12.39 -5.80 5.76
C ASN A 393 12.45 -6.64 4.47
N GLU A 394 13.34 -6.27 3.55
CA GLU A 394 13.64 -7.09 2.37
C GLU A 394 14.30 -8.40 2.77
N ALA A 395 13.73 -9.54 2.32
CA ALA A 395 14.28 -10.88 2.50
C ALA A 395 15.32 -11.20 1.39
N ILE A 396 16.23 -12.11 1.68
CA ILE A 396 17.34 -12.45 0.77
C ILE A 396 17.11 -13.74 -0.03
N GLY A 397 16.16 -14.59 0.39
CA GLY A 397 16.01 -15.93 -0.19
C GLY A 397 17.16 -16.85 0.17
N ASP A 398 17.18 -18.03 -0.47
CA ASP A 398 18.23 -19.03 -0.32
C ASP A 398 18.50 -19.70 -1.68
N ILE A 399 19.75 -19.69 -2.11
CA ILE A 399 20.18 -20.27 -3.40
C ILE A 399 21.40 -21.21 -3.21
N GLU A 400 21.61 -21.71 -1.99
CA GLU A 400 22.72 -22.60 -1.70
C GLU A 400 22.54 -23.93 -2.45
N MET A 401 23.61 -24.39 -3.09
CA MET A 401 23.69 -25.64 -3.84
C MET A 401 25.06 -26.29 -3.55
N VAL A 402 25.03 -27.54 -3.11
CA VAL A 402 26.25 -28.34 -2.81
C VAL A 402 26.25 -29.60 -3.64
N TYR A 403 25.11 -30.27 -3.76
CA TYR A 403 24.98 -31.57 -4.42
C TYR A 403 24.47 -31.46 -5.83
N GLN A 404 24.72 -32.49 -6.68
CA GLN A 404 24.18 -32.56 -8.04
C GLN A 404 22.65 -32.52 -8.07
N SER A 405 21.97 -33.13 -7.10
CA SER A 405 20.55 -33.12 -6.97
C SER A 405 19.98 -31.71 -6.71
N GLU A 406 20.67 -30.91 -5.89
CA GLU A 406 20.34 -29.50 -5.62
C GLU A 406 20.58 -28.64 -6.86
N LEU A 407 21.73 -28.82 -7.54
CA LEU A 407 21.99 -28.17 -8.83
C LEU A 407 20.89 -28.46 -9.86
N ALA A 408 20.49 -29.72 -9.97
CA ALA A 408 19.46 -30.16 -10.90
C ALA A 408 18.12 -29.46 -10.59
N THR A 409 17.68 -29.47 -9.32
CA THR A 409 16.41 -28.87 -8.90
C THR A 409 16.45 -27.34 -8.97
N ALA A 410 17.53 -26.70 -8.57
CA ALA A 410 17.74 -25.26 -8.66
C ALA A 410 17.67 -24.74 -10.09
N SER A 411 18.10 -25.54 -11.08
CA SER A 411 18.06 -25.18 -12.50
C SER A 411 16.64 -24.87 -13.02
N PHE A 412 15.63 -25.46 -12.39
CA PHE A 412 14.21 -25.20 -12.70
C PHE A 412 13.44 -24.62 -11.51
N GLY A 413 14.16 -24.09 -10.52
CA GLY A 413 13.60 -23.25 -9.44
C GLY A 413 12.93 -24.03 -8.32
N GLN A 414 13.36 -25.25 -8.01
CA GLN A 414 13.00 -25.98 -6.80
C GLN A 414 14.23 -26.19 -5.93
N GLY A 415 14.04 -26.29 -4.60
CA GLY A 415 15.14 -26.35 -3.63
C GLY A 415 15.89 -25.04 -3.44
N VAL A 416 15.44 -23.95 -4.06
CA VAL A 416 15.95 -22.58 -3.88
C VAL A 416 14.76 -21.64 -3.62
N SER A 417 14.98 -20.59 -2.84
CA SER A 417 13.94 -19.61 -2.56
C SER A 417 14.36 -18.19 -2.95
N VAL A 418 13.41 -17.44 -3.49
CA VAL A 418 13.63 -16.06 -3.96
C VAL A 418 12.43 -15.18 -3.55
N THR A 419 12.58 -13.87 -3.71
CA THR A 419 11.48 -12.90 -3.62
C THR A 419 11.08 -12.40 -5.01
N ALA A 420 9.86 -11.86 -5.13
CA ALA A 420 9.38 -11.33 -6.41
C ALA A 420 10.25 -10.16 -6.93
N ILE A 421 10.78 -9.33 -6.03
CA ILE A 421 11.66 -8.21 -6.42
C ILE A 421 13.01 -8.70 -6.95
N GLN A 422 13.57 -9.78 -6.39
CA GLN A 422 14.79 -10.39 -6.92
C GLN A 422 14.58 -10.95 -8.33
N MET A 423 13.41 -11.56 -8.60
CA MET A 423 13.05 -12.03 -9.94
C MET A 423 13.01 -10.88 -10.95
N LEU A 424 12.41 -9.74 -10.59
CA LEU A 424 12.37 -8.54 -11.44
C LEU A 424 13.77 -7.98 -11.70
N GLN A 425 14.60 -7.89 -10.65
CA GLN A 425 16.00 -7.46 -10.80
C GLN A 425 16.76 -8.37 -11.76
N ALA A 426 16.68 -9.68 -11.59
CA ALA A 426 17.37 -10.65 -12.45
C ALA A 426 16.86 -10.59 -13.90
N LEU A 427 15.52 -10.45 -14.11
CA LEU A 427 14.91 -10.32 -15.42
C LEU A 427 15.35 -9.06 -16.16
N SER A 428 15.80 -8.00 -15.48
CA SER A 428 16.32 -6.79 -16.10
C SER A 428 17.53 -7.06 -17.01
N ALA A 429 18.29 -8.12 -16.73
CA ALA A 429 19.38 -8.56 -17.61
C ALA A 429 18.87 -8.90 -19.03
N MET A 430 17.64 -9.41 -19.15
CA MET A 430 17.04 -9.76 -20.44
C MET A 430 16.60 -8.52 -21.25
N THR A 431 16.57 -7.34 -20.67
CA THR A 431 16.10 -6.09 -21.32
C THR A 431 17.17 -5.01 -21.43
N ASN A 432 18.36 -5.25 -20.84
CA ASN A 432 19.47 -4.32 -20.75
C ASN A 432 20.79 -4.94 -21.23
N ASP A 433 20.75 -5.63 -22.34
CA ASP A 433 21.93 -6.21 -22.97
C ASP A 433 22.76 -7.11 -22.02
N GLY A 434 22.09 -7.84 -21.14
CA GLY A 434 22.72 -8.70 -20.14
C GLY A 434 23.12 -7.97 -18.85
N THR A 435 22.73 -6.72 -18.69
CA THR A 435 23.05 -5.91 -17.50
C THR A 435 21.89 -5.93 -16.49
N VAL A 436 22.20 -6.35 -15.26
CA VAL A 436 21.27 -6.30 -14.14
C VAL A 436 21.13 -4.89 -13.62
N ILE A 437 19.89 -4.42 -13.46
CA ILE A 437 19.55 -3.08 -13.00
C ILE A 437 18.87 -3.16 -11.63
N LYS A 438 19.26 -2.28 -10.71
CA LYS A 438 18.64 -2.16 -9.40
C LYS A 438 17.21 -1.63 -9.53
N PRO A 439 16.19 -2.30 -8.95
CA PRO A 439 14.84 -1.74 -8.89
C PRO A 439 14.77 -0.58 -7.89
N TYR A 440 13.92 0.43 -8.18
CA TYR A 440 13.69 1.57 -7.30
C TYR A 440 12.24 2.07 -7.42
N ILE A 441 11.78 2.82 -6.38
CA ILE A 441 10.39 3.30 -6.27
C ILE A 441 10.31 4.82 -6.21
N VAL A 442 11.35 5.51 -5.75
CA VAL A 442 11.34 6.97 -5.59
C VAL A 442 11.87 7.63 -6.84
N ASP A 443 11.02 8.43 -7.52
CA ASP A 443 11.41 9.25 -8.67
C ASP A 443 12.19 10.47 -8.21
N LYS A 444 11.65 11.25 -7.26
CA LYS A 444 12.33 12.43 -6.71
C LYS A 444 11.83 12.78 -5.33
N ILE A 445 12.66 13.53 -4.59
CA ILE A 445 12.32 14.14 -3.31
C ILE A 445 12.46 15.65 -3.45
N VAL A 446 11.43 16.40 -3.06
CA VAL A 446 11.34 17.86 -3.20
C VAL A 446 11.19 18.48 -1.82
N ASP A 447 12.05 19.41 -1.45
CA ASP A 447 11.98 20.11 -0.17
C ASP A 447 10.85 21.17 -0.13
N GLU A 448 10.63 21.77 1.06
CA GLU A 448 9.60 22.81 1.27
C GLU A 448 9.78 24.07 0.41
N ASN A 449 10.94 24.26 -0.22
CA ASN A 449 11.23 25.38 -1.12
C ASN A 449 11.06 25.03 -2.59
N GLY A 450 10.66 23.78 -2.90
CA GLY A 450 10.53 23.29 -4.27
C GLY A 450 11.85 22.81 -4.89
N THR A 451 12.92 22.64 -4.08
CA THR A 451 14.22 22.15 -4.56
C THR A 451 14.22 20.63 -4.58
N ILE A 452 14.64 20.04 -5.70
CA ILE A 452 14.86 18.61 -5.81
C ILE A 452 16.14 18.25 -5.05
N THR A 453 16.00 17.49 -3.96
CA THR A 453 17.10 17.04 -3.08
C THR A 453 17.58 15.64 -3.40
N TYR A 454 16.77 14.85 -4.10
CA TYR A 454 17.08 13.51 -4.59
C TYR A 454 16.38 13.28 -5.92
N GLN A 455 17.06 12.62 -6.86
CA GLN A 455 16.52 12.17 -8.14
C GLN A 455 16.82 10.69 -8.29
N GLY A 456 15.77 9.88 -8.45
CA GLY A 456 15.89 8.47 -8.78
C GLY A 456 16.44 8.28 -10.19
N GLU A 457 17.36 7.35 -10.34
CA GLU A 457 17.98 7.08 -11.62
C GLU A 457 18.34 5.60 -11.78
N ARG A 458 18.55 5.21 -13.03
CA ARG A 458 19.00 3.87 -13.39
C ARG A 458 20.34 3.55 -12.73
N GLN A 459 20.39 2.49 -11.93
CA GLN A 459 21.61 2.00 -11.28
C GLN A 459 21.98 0.61 -11.81
N VAL A 460 23.20 0.48 -12.34
CA VAL A 460 23.74 -0.81 -12.80
C VAL A 460 24.26 -1.60 -11.61
N VAL A 461 23.80 -2.84 -11.49
CA VAL A 461 24.34 -3.81 -10.50
C VAL A 461 25.53 -4.53 -11.09
N LYS A 462 25.34 -5.25 -12.19
CA LYS A 462 26.39 -6.01 -12.87
C LYS A 462 25.99 -6.36 -14.31
N LYS A 463 26.95 -6.40 -15.22
CA LYS A 463 26.76 -7.05 -16.53
C LYS A 463 27.05 -8.55 -16.36
N VAL A 464 26.04 -9.38 -16.66
CA VAL A 464 26.07 -10.84 -16.42
C VAL A 464 26.10 -11.61 -17.72
N TYR A 465 25.42 -11.15 -18.77
CA TYR A 465 25.31 -11.82 -20.06
C TYR A 465 25.75 -10.95 -21.23
N SER A 466 26.14 -11.57 -22.32
CA SER A 466 26.41 -10.92 -23.60
C SER A 466 25.10 -10.62 -24.35
N ASN A 467 25.15 -9.66 -25.29
CA ASN A 467 24.02 -9.37 -26.18
C ASN A 467 23.58 -10.61 -26.99
N LYS A 468 24.56 -11.48 -27.35
CA LYS A 468 24.29 -12.73 -28.08
C LYS A 468 23.40 -13.66 -27.25
N THR A 469 23.70 -13.82 -25.97
CA THR A 469 22.91 -14.63 -25.03
C THR A 469 21.51 -14.05 -24.85
N VAL A 470 21.39 -12.73 -24.65
CA VAL A 470 20.09 -12.05 -24.53
C VAL A 470 19.24 -12.23 -25.79
N SER A 471 19.82 -12.04 -26.98
CA SER A 471 19.10 -12.23 -28.25
C SER A 471 18.60 -13.66 -28.40
N LYS A 472 19.39 -14.68 -28.05
CA LYS A 472 18.96 -16.08 -28.09
C LYS A 472 17.87 -16.37 -27.06
N MET A 473 17.98 -15.78 -25.85
CA MET A 473 16.94 -15.89 -24.83
C MET A 473 15.60 -15.27 -25.31
N HIS A 474 15.63 -14.11 -25.96
CA HIS A 474 14.43 -13.50 -26.54
C HIS A 474 13.77 -14.45 -27.55
N GLU A 475 14.56 -15.07 -28.43
CA GLU A 475 14.04 -16.04 -29.41
C GLU A 475 13.28 -17.19 -28.73
N ILE A 476 13.90 -17.81 -27.74
CA ILE A 476 13.27 -18.99 -27.07
C ILE A 476 12.16 -18.59 -26.11
N MET A 477 12.18 -17.38 -25.53
CA MET A 477 11.08 -16.86 -24.70
C MET A 477 9.85 -16.50 -25.54
N LYS A 478 10.01 -16.02 -26.80
CA LYS A 478 8.91 -15.82 -27.74
C LYS A 478 8.20 -17.16 -28.05
N LYS A 479 8.97 -18.24 -28.28
CA LYS A 479 8.42 -19.59 -28.54
C LYS A 479 7.50 -20.09 -27.42
N VAL A 480 7.76 -19.73 -26.15
CA VAL A 480 6.88 -20.11 -24.99
C VAL A 480 5.46 -19.57 -25.19
N VAL A 481 5.33 -18.31 -25.63
CA VAL A 481 4.04 -17.66 -25.87
C VAL A 481 3.39 -18.17 -27.14
N GLU A 482 4.17 -18.37 -28.20
CA GLU A 482 3.69 -18.85 -29.51
C GLU A 482 3.05 -20.23 -29.43
N ILE A 483 3.66 -21.19 -28.71
CA ILE A 483 3.12 -22.56 -28.62
C ILE A 483 1.97 -22.70 -27.64
N ASN A 484 1.72 -21.69 -26.80
CA ASN A 484 0.69 -21.75 -25.77
C ASN A 484 -0.34 -20.64 -25.94
N LYS A 485 -1.46 -20.98 -26.59
CA LYS A 485 -2.55 -20.05 -26.90
C LYS A 485 -3.11 -19.24 -25.73
N TYR A 486 -2.94 -19.71 -24.50
CA TYR A 486 -3.44 -18.98 -23.31
C TYR A 486 -2.62 -17.74 -22.97
N TRP A 487 -1.39 -17.64 -23.49
CA TRP A 487 -0.48 -16.51 -23.22
C TRP A 487 -0.37 -15.52 -24.40
N GLN A 488 -1.08 -15.81 -25.49
CA GLN A 488 -1.13 -14.87 -26.62
C GLN A 488 -1.92 -13.61 -26.22
N VAL A 489 -1.47 -12.48 -26.70
CA VAL A 489 -2.06 -11.15 -26.55
C VAL A 489 -2.29 -10.54 -27.91
N ASP A 490 -3.35 -9.74 -28.07
CA ASP A 490 -3.80 -9.33 -29.41
C ASP A 490 -3.18 -8.02 -29.89
N ASN A 491 -2.73 -7.16 -28.98
CA ASN A 491 -2.38 -5.77 -29.29
C ASN A 491 -0.92 -5.41 -29.03
N VAL A 492 -0.13 -6.32 -28.51
CA VAL A 492 1.31 -6.11 -28.24
C VAL A 492 2.07 -7.43 -28.33
N SER A 493 3.30 -7.41 -28.79
CA SER A 493 4.15 -8.59 -28.76
C SER A 493 4.64 -8.90 -27.33
N LEU A 494 4.48 -10.15 -26.89
CA LEU A 494 4.83 -10.64 -25.57
C LEU A 494 5.81 -11.80 -25.68
N MET A 495 6.85 -11.78 -24.85
CA MET A 495 7.70 -12.95 -24.58
C MET A 495 7.72 -13.24 -23.09
N GLY A 496 7.94 -14.47 -22.70
CA GLY A 496 7.93 -14.78 -21.28
C GLY A 496 8.23 -16.22 -20.92
N LYS A 497 8.09 -16.51 -19.63
CA LYS A 497 8.24 -17.86 -19.07
C LYS A 497 7.21 -18.09 -17.96
N THR A 498 6.53 -19.20 -18.05
CA THR A 498 5.58 -19.66 -17.02
C THR A 498 6.31 -20.45 -15.93
N GLY A 499 5.82 -20.35 -14.70
CA GLY A 499 6.26 -21.15 -13.57
C GLY A 499 5.09 -21.86 -12.89
N THR A 500 5.36 -23.08 -12.46
CA THR A 500 4.51 -23.84 -11.57
C THR A 500 5.43 -24.60 -10.63
N ALA A 501 5.50 -24.15 -9.37
CA ALA A 501 6.34 -24.77 -8.35
C ALA A 501 5.48 -25.48 -7.32
N GLN A 502 5.90 -26.65 -6.87
CA GLN A 502 5.27 -27.31 -5.73
C GLN A 502 5.59 -26.53 -4.46
N ILE A 503 4.70 -26.58 -3.48
CA ILE A 503 4.89 -25.90 -2.19
C ILE A 503 5.56 -26.87 -1.22
N ALA A 504 6.70 -26.47 -0.66
CA ALA A 504 7.40 -27.25 0.34
C ALA A 504 6.50 -27.53 1.57
N SER A 505 6.53 -28.76 2.05
CA SER A 505 5.78 -29.17 3.23
C SER A 505 6.62 -28.93 4.49
N PRO A 506 6.02 -28.41 5.57
CA PRO A 506 6.71 -28.30 6.86
C PRO A 506 7.19 -29.64 7.45
N LYS A 507 6.66 -30.75 6.92
CA LYS A 507 7.03 -32.12 7.32
C LYS A 507 8.09 -32.76 6.42
N GLY A 508 8.68 -31.98 5.53
CA GLY A 508 9.61 -32.44 4.49
C GLY A 508 8.90 -32.80 3.18
N GLY A 509 9.61 -32.70 2.06
CA GLY A 509 9.06 -32.91 0.73
C GLY A 509 8.07 -31.80 0.31
N TYR A 510 7.11 -32.15 -0.54
CA TYR A 510 6.16 -31.21 -1.10
C TYR A 510 4.71 -31.57 -0.75
N LEU A 511 3.85 -30.55 -0.68
CA LEU A 511 2.41 -30.73 -0.58
C LEU A 511 1.87 -31.41 -1.87
N THR A 512 0.76 -32.16 -1.75
CA THR A 512 0.23 -32.98 -2.85
C THR A 512 -1.24 -32.70 -3.20
N GLY A 513 -1.81 -31.63 -2.65
CA GLY A 513 -3.18 -31.22 -3.00
C GLY A 513 -3.28 -30.67 -4.42
N THR A 514 -4.47 -30.67 -4.98
CA THR A 514 -4.75 -30.27 -6.37
C THR A 514 -4.27 -28.85 -6.70
N TYR A 515 -4.27 -27.97 -5.72
CA TYR A 515 -3.88 -26.56 -5.87
C TYR A 515 -2.64 -26.18 -5.06
N ASP A 516 -1.91 -27.14 -4.53
CA ASP A 516 -0.71 -26.91 -3.71
C ASP A 516 0.49 -26.51 -4.58
N TYR A 517 0.31 -25.46 -5.35
CA TYR A 517 1.32 -24.88 -6.23
C TYR A 517 1.43 -23.38 -6.07
N ILE A 518 2.60 -22.84 -6.39
CA ILE A 518 2.80 -21.44 -6.72
C ILE A 518 2.80 -21.34 -8.23
N LYS A 519 1.85 -20.58 -8.79
CA LYS A 519 1.85 -20.24 -10.22
C LYS A 519 2.51 -18.89 -10.40
N SER A 520 3.42 -18.79 -11.36
CA SER A 520 4.13 -17.55 -11.68
C SER A 520 4.24 -17.34 -13.19
N PHE A 521 4.45 -16.09 -13.57
CA PHE A 521 4.75 -15.67 -14.93
C PHE A 521 5.72 -14.50 -14.92
N ALA A 522 6.77 -14.62 -15.73
CA ALA A 522 7.67 -13.53 -16.08
C ALA A 522 7.45 -13.16 -17.54
N GLY A 523 7.02 -11.94 -17.79
CA GLY A 523 6.74 -11.44 -19.13
C GLY A 523 7.51 -10.16 -19.45
N ILE A 524 7.83 -9.96 -20.72
CA ILE A 524 8.51 -8.76 -21.25
C ILE A 524 7.76 -8.32 -22.50
N PHE A 525 7.40 -7.05 -22.56
CA PHE A 525 6.65 -6.48 -23.68
C PHE A 525 6.96 -4.99 -23.92
N PRO A 526 6.88 -4.48 -25.18
CA PRO A 526 6.93 -5.23 -26.42
C PRO A 526 8.22 -6.05 -26.55
N THR A 527 8.24 -7.06 -27.41
CA THR A 527 9.42 -7.95 -27.55
C THR A 527 10.63 -7.28 -28.20
N ASP A 528 10.39 -6.42 -29.19
CA ASP A 528 11.47 -5.86 -30.01
C ASP A 528 12.13 -4.62 -29.37
N ASN A 529 11.37 -3.84 -28.63
CA ASN A 529 11.87 -2.75 -27.80
C ASN A 529 11.23 -2.81 -26.41
N PRO A 530 11.74 -3.65 -25.52
CA PRO A 530 11.16 -3.86 -24.20
C PRO A 530 10.93 -2.56 -23.43
N LYS A 531 9.67 -2.31 -23.06
CA LYS A 531 9.27 -1.17 -22.23
C LYS A 531 8.99 -1.62 -20.81
N TYR A 532 8.35 -2.78 -20.63
CA TYR A 532 7.98 -3.29 -19.32
C TYR A 532 8.39 -4.74 -19.13
N ILE A 533 8.78 -5.04 -17.89
CA ILE A 533 8.89 -6.38 -17.34
C ILE A 533 7.71 -6.53 -16.39
N VAL A 534 6.91 -7.58 -16.55
CA VAL A 534 5.86 -7.96 -15.62
C VAL A 534 6.24 -9.26 -14.91
N TYR A 535 6.12 -9.27 -13.59
CA TYR A 535 6.28 -10.46 -12.79
C TYR A 535 5.05 -10.69 -11.92
N VAL A 536 4.50 -11.89 -12.02
CA VAL A 536 3.28 -12.29 -11.31
C VAL A 536 3.54 -13.60 -10.61
N ALA A 537 3.13 -13.69 -9.35
CA ALA A 537 3.14 -14.93 -8.60
C ALA A 537 1.91 -15.01 -7.68
N GLY A 538 1.39 -16.23 -7.48
CA GLY A 538 0.29 -16.46 -6.55
C GLY A 538 0.34 -17.88 -5.99
N LYS A 539 0.08 -18.00 -4.68
CA LYS A 539 0.11 -19.24 -3.94
C LYS A 539 -1.27 -19.87 -3.89
N LYS A 540 -1.34 -21.15 -4.21
CA LYS A 540 -2.54 -21.99 -4.20
C LYS A 540 -3.70 -21.43 -5.03
N PRO A 541 -3.47 -20.96 -6.26
CA PRO A 541 -4.58 -20.47 -7.07
C PRO A 541 -5.50 -21.63 -7.47
N GLU A 542 -6.73 -21.63 -7.01
CA GLU A 542 -7.76 -22.54 -7.42
C GLU A 542 -8.26 -22.19 -8.84
N SER A 543 -7.42 -22.37 -9.82
CA SER A 543 -7.69 -21.98 -11.21
C SER A 543 -7.14 -22.96 -12.23
N SER A 544 -7.78 -23.02 -13.43
CA SER A 544 -7.15 -23.61 -14.61
C SER A 544 -5.96 -22.76 -15.06
N LEU A 545 -5.11 -23.34 -15.93
CA LEU A 545 -4.02 -22.57 -16.54
C LEU A 545 -4.57 -21.42 -17.41
N GLY A 546 -5.61 -21.70 -18.21
CA GLY A 546 -6.19 -20.70 -19.09
C GLY A 546 -6.84 -19.53 -18.34
N SER A 547 -7.56 -19.80 -17.26
CA SER A 547 -8.16 -18.73 -16.44
C SER A 547 -7.10 -17.87 -15.75
N TRP A 548 -6.02 -18.48 -15.23
CA TRP A 548 -4.88 -17.77 -14.64
C TRP A 548 -4.18 -16.88 -15.68
N ALA A 549 -3.85 -17.46 -16.85
CA ALA A 549 -3.20 -16.73 -17.94
C ALA A 549 -4.05 -15.55 -18.42
N LYS A 550 -5.39 -15.74 -18.57
CA LYS A 550 -6.27 -14.68 -19.08
C LYS A 550 -6.29 -13.43 -18.20
N VAL A 551 -6.22 -13.58 -16.87
CA VAL A 551 -6.11 -12.41 -15.97
C VAL A 551 -4.83 -11.63 -16.25
N ILE A 552 -3.72 -12.31 -16.47
CA ILE A 552 -2.41 -11.68 -16.70
C ILE A 552 -2.36 -11.06 -18.10
N THR A 553 -2.78 -11.80 -19.15
CA THR A 553 -2.75 -11.29 -20.53
C THR A 553 -3.68 -10.11 -20.72
N THR A 554 -4.86 -10.11 -20.09
CA THR A 554 -5.76 -8.94 -20.07
C THR A 554 -5.08 -7.73 -19.44
N ALA A 555 -4.40 -7.90 -18.31
CA ALA A 555 -3.67 -6.79 -17.68
C ALA A 555 -2.52 -6.28 -18.57
N VAL A 556 -1.78 -7.17 -19.24
CA VAL A 556 -0.73 -6.79 -20.22
C VAL A 556 -1.33 -6.00 -21.38
N GLU A 557 -2.46 -6.43 -21.95
CA GLU A 557 -3.18 -5.74 -23.01
C GLU A 557 -3.64 -4.33 -22.59
N GLU A 558 -4.23 -4.22 -21.37
CA GLU A 558 -4.67 -2.95 -20.81
C GLU A 558 -3.47 -1.99 -20.57
N ILE A 559 -2.36 -2.49 -20.02
CA ILE A 559 -1.13 -1.69 -19.80
C ILE A 559 -0.53 -1.25 -21.13
N ALA A 560 -0.43 -2.15 -22.13
CA ALA A 560 0.11 -1.83 -23.44
C ALA A 560 -0.73 -0.77 -24.14
N SER A 561 -2.05 -0.86 -24.06
CA SER A 561 -2.98 0.12 -24.60
C SER A 561 -2.81 1.49 -23.94
N TYR A 562 -2.75 1.52 -22.61
CA TYR A 562 -2.50 2.75 -21.85
C TYR A 562 -1.18 3.40 -22.23
N ALA A 563 -0.12 2.62 -22.26
CA ALA A 563 1.22 3.11 -22.59
C ALA A 563 1.45 3.38 -24.09
N LYS A 564 0.41 3.21 -24.94
CA LYS A 564 0.46 3.37 -26.41
C LYS A 564 1.54 2.51 -27.09
N LEU A 565 1.72 1.29 -26.58
CA LEU A 565 2.69 0.31 -27.08
C LEU A 565 2.08 -0.63 -28.14
N THR A 566 0.85 -0.39 -28.54
CA THR A 566 0.08 -1.26 -29.44
C THR A 566 0.58 -1.11 -30.88
N GLU A 567 0.81 -2.24 -31.53
CA GLU A 567 1.02 -2.29 -32.98
C GLU A 567 -0.30 -1.88 -33.62
N SER A 568 -0.27 -0.90 -34.53
CA SER A 568 -1.45 -0.25 -35.09
C SER A 568 -2.39 -1.24 -35.81
N LYS A 569 -3.39 -1.73 -35.05
CA LYS A 569 -4.68 -2.14 -35.59
C LYS A 569 -5.67 -1.07 -35.21
N SER A 570 -6.34 -0.49 -36.21
CA SER A 570 -7.29 0.61 -36.16
C SER A 570 -7.73 1.13 -34.77
N ASP A 571 -7.76 2.45 -34.60
CA ASP A 571 -8.14 3.23 -33.40
C ASP A 571 -9.49 2.88 -32.73
N ALA A 572 -10.19 1.85 -33.16
CA ALA A 572 -11.55 1.55 -32.76
C ALA A 572 -11.71 0.75 -31.45
N ASP A 573 -10.65 0.02 -30.98
CA ASP A 573 -10.75 -0.92 -29.85
C ASP A 573 -9.78 -0.66 -28.69
N LEU A 574 -9.16 0.50 -28.62
CA LEU A 574 -8.26 0.85 -27.52
C LEU A 574 -9.02 1.02 -26.22
N THR A 575 -8.60 0.33 -25.18
CA THR A 575 -9.05 0.54 -23.79
C THR A 575 -8.82 2.01 -23.42
N LYS A 576 -9.88 2.81 -23.45
CA LYS A 576 -9.80 4.23 -23.11
C LYS A 576 -9.73 4.39 -21.62
N ILE A 577 -8.66 5.00 -21.13
CA ILE A 577 -8.63 5.55 -19.78
C ILE A 577 -9.36 6.89 -19.84
N ILE A 578 -10.40 6.98 -19.02
CA ILE A 578 -11.27 8.16 -18.97
C ILE A 578 -11.03 8.85 -17.64
N LYS A 579 -10.53 10.08 -17.69
CA LYS A 579 -10.50 10.93 -16.50
C LYS A 579 -11.91 11.45 -16.27
N LEU A 580 -12.43 11.22 -15.07
CA LEU A 580 -13.78 11.59 -14.70
C LEU A 580 -13.86 13.05 -14.29
N ASP A 581 -14.87 13.73 -14.80
CA ASP A 581 -15.27 15.06 -14.37
C ASP A 581 -16.13 15.00 -13.11
N ASN A 582 -16.49 16.16 -12.56
CA ASN A 582 -17.41 16.25 -11.45
C ASN A 582 -18.84 16.30 -11.97
N TYR A 583 -19.58 15.22 -11.85
CA TYR A 583 -20.99 15.15 -12.27
C TYR A 583 -21.97 15.43 -11.13
N ILE A 584 -21.49 15.61 -9.89
CA ILE A 584 -22.36 15.96 -8.75
C ILE A 584 -23.00 17.33 -8.98
N SER A 585 -24.29 17.42 -8.74
CA SER A 585 -25.16 18.58 -8.97
C SER A 585 -25.49 18.87 -10.44
N THR A 586 -25.08 18.02 -11.39
CA THR A 586 -25.47 18.14 -12.79
C THR A 586 -26.81 17.45 -13.07
N ASN A 587 -27.42 17.78 -14.18
CA ASN A 587 -28.65 17.13 -14.65
C ASN A 587 -28.29 15.71 -15.18
N LEU A 588 -29.05 14.71 -14.75
CA LEU A 588 -28.78 13.31 -15.11
C LEU A 588 -28.82 13.07 -16.62
N GLU A 589 -29.84 13.56 -17.30
CA GLU A 589 -30.08 13.30 -18.73
C GLU A 589 -28.94 13.87 -19.59
N THR A 590 -28.58 15.13 -19.36
CA THR A 590 -27.46 15.78 -20.07
C THR A 590 -26.12 15.10 -19.79
N THR A 591 -25.91 14.65 -18.55
CA THR A 591 -24.68 13.92 -18.18
C THR A 591 -24.61 12.55 -18.84
N LEU A 592 -25.71 11.82 -18.89
CA LEU A 592 -25.75 10.52 -19.57
C LEU A 592 -25.49 10.66 -21.08
N GLU A 593 -25.99 11.71 -21.72
CA GLU A 593 -25.73 12.00 -23.15
C GLU A 593 -24.24 12.28 -23.38
N GLU A 594 -23.61 13.08 -22.54
CA GLU A 594 -22.16 13.32 -22.60
C GLU A 594 -21.37 12.02 -22.43
N LEU A 595 -21.72 11.21 -21.45
CA LEU A 595 -21.00 9.98 -21.12
C LEU A 595 -21.21 8.86 -22.14
N LYS A 596 -22.31 8.83 -22.88
CA LYS A 596 -22.54 7.88 -23.99
C LYS A 596 -21.41 7.89 -25.02
N SER A 597 -20.85 9.04 -25.32
CA SER A 597 -19.73 9.18 -26.26
C SER A 597 -18.43 8.57 -25.75
N LYS A 598 -18.30 8.42 -24.42
CA LYS A 598 -17.07 7.94 -23.74
C LYS A 598 -17.04 6.41 -23.56
N LYS A 599 -18.07 5.67 -24.00
CA LYS A 599 -18.19 4.19 -23.89
C LYS A 599 -17.95 3.66 -22.45
N ILE A 600 -18.50 4.33 -21.44
CA ILE A 600 -18.41 3.96 -20.01
C ILE A 600 -19.58 3.05 -19.67
N ASN A 601 -19.35 2.04 -18.81
CA ASN A 601 -20.42 1.24 -18.22
C ASN A 601 -21.02 2.01 -17.03
N ILE A 602 -22.19 2.63 -17.23
CA ILE A 602 -22.82 3.50 -16.23
C ILE A 602 -23.89 2.73 -15.48
N ILE A 603 -23.82 2.73 -14.16
CA ILE A 603 -24.86 2.25 -13.26
C ILE A 603 -25.53 3.46 -12.63
N THR A 604 -26.78 3.72 -13.05
CA THR A 604 -27.59 4.83 -12.53
C THR A 604 -28.46 4.34 -11.38
N ILE A 605 -28.25 4.87 -10.21
CA ILE A 605 -28.97 4.50 -8.98
C ILE A 605 -30.03 5.54 -8.70
N GLY A 606 -31.29 5.16 -8.87
CA GLY A 606 -32.46 6.03 -8.78
C GLY A 606 -32.76 6.79 -10.07
N ASN A 607 -33.96 7.39 -10.14
CA ASN A 607 -34.49 8.09 -11.29
C ASN A 607 -34.64 9.60 -11.06
N GLY A 608 -33.89 10.16 -10.14
CA GLY A 608 -33.92 11.59 -9.82
C GLY A 608 -33.34 12.45 -10.94
N LYS A 609 -33.69 13.71 -10.95
CA LYS A 609 -33.31 14.69 -11.98
C LYS A 609 -31.86 15.13 -11.88
N TYR A 610 -31.28 15.11 -10.67
CA TYR A 610 -29.93 15.60 -10.42
C TYR A 610 -29.07 14.51 -9.78
N ILE A 611 -27.77 14.52 -10.11
CA ILE A 611 -26.79 13.63 -9.55
C ILE A 611 -26.34 14.17 -8.19
N ILE A 612 -26.43 13.33 -7.14
CA ILE A 612 -26.04 13.71 -5.77
C ILE A 612 -24.76 13.02 -5.31
N ASN A 613 -24.36 11.92 -5.95
CA ASN A 613 -23.09 11.25 -5.68
C ASN A 613 -22.59 10.50 -6.93
N GLN A 614 -21.29 10.30 -7.02
CA GLN A 614 -20.65 9.49 -8.06
C GLN A 614 -19.47 8.68 -7.50
N TYR A 615 -19.22 7.52 -8.08
CA TYR A 615 -18.01 6.74 -7.81
C TYR A 615 -17.55 6.03 -9.11
N PRO A 616 -16.27 6.14 -9.50
CA PRO A 616 -15.21 6.93 -8.86
C PRO A 616 -15.48 8.44 -8.81
N LEU A 617 -14.80 9.13 -7.88
CA LEU A 617 -14.93 10.59 -7.72
C LEU A 617 -14.27 11.35 -8.88
N LYS A 618 -14.53 12.67 -8.96
CA LYS A 618 -13.90 13.57 -9.93
C LYS A 618 -12.37 13.43 -9.95
N ASN A 619 -11.75 13.63 -11.10
CA ASN A 619 -10.31 13.51 -11.34
C ASN A 619 -9.73 12.09 -11.14
N LYS A 620 -10.56 11.10 -10.83
CA LYS A 620 -10.15 9.70 -10.86
C LYS A 620 -10.23 9.16 -12.29
N THR A 621 -9.46 8.13 -12.55
CA THR A 621 -9.46 7.44 -13.84
C THR A 621 -10.38 6.23 -13.78
N LEU A 622 -11.09 5.99 -14.88
CA LEU A 622 -11.92 4.81 -15.10
C LEU A 622 -11.36 4.06 -16.30
N LEU A 623 -11.18 2.76 -16.16
CA LEU A 623 -10.78 1.89 -17.25
C LEU A 623 -12.01 1.45 -18.06
N SER A 624 -11.82 1.18 -19.35
CA SER A 624 -12.91 0.63 -20.18
C SER A 624 -13.42 -0.68 -19.57
N GLY A 625 -14.74 -0.79 -19.46
CA GLY A 625 -15.42 -1.93 -18.83
C GLY A 625 -15.62 -1.80 -17.33
N GLU A 626 -14.99 -0.87 -16.64
CA GLU A 626 -15.33 -0.55 -15.25
C GLU A 626 -16.63 0.26 -15.16
N LYS A 627 -17.29 0.13 -13.99
CA LYS A 627 -18.58 0.77 -13.75
C LYS A 627 -18.41 2.16 -13.15
N LEU A 628 -19.06 3.16 -13.74
CA LEU A 628 -19.31 4.46 -13.11
C LEU A 628 -20.67 4.40 -12.42
N PHE A 629 -20.65 4.48 -11.09
CA PHE A 629 -21.90 4.55 -10.30
C PHE A 629 -22.33 6.00 -10.15
N ILE A 630 -23.57 6.28 -10.44
CA ILE A 630 -24.18 7.60 -10.34
C ILE A 630 -25.44 7.48 -9.45
N LEU A 631 -25.42 8.12 -8.29
CA LEU A 631 -26.56 8.21 -7.40
C LEU A 631 -27.33 9.51 -7.69
N THR A 632 -28.62 9.41 -7.85
CA THR A 632 -29.49 10.57 -8.13
C THR A 632 -30.29 10.98 -6.90
N ASN A 633 -30.92 12.17 -6.95
CA ASN A 633 -31.82 12.66 -5.92
C ASN A 633 -33.24 12.05 -6.03
N ALA A 634 -33.32 10.74 -6.24
CA ALA A 634 -34.57 10.01 -6.25
C ALA A 634 -35.18 9.94 -4.84
N THR A 635 -36.53 9.88 -4.78
CA THR A 635 -37.24 9.64 -3.51
C THR A 635 -37.34 8.16 -3.16
N GLU A 636 -37.04 7.29 -4.11
CA GLU A 636 -37.12 5.84 -3.98
C GLU A 636 -36.01 5.22 -4.80
N TYR A 637 -35.32 4.23 -4.24
CA TYR A 637 -34.26 3.45 -4.93
C TYR A 637 -34.73 2.02 -5.15
N LYS A 638 -34.34 1.45 -6.28
CA LYS A 638 -34.68 0.06 -6.64
C LYS A 638 -33.39 -0.75 -6.70
N MET A 639 -33.50 -2.01 -6.31
CA MET A 639 -32.40 -2.96 -6.33
C MET A 639 -31.95 -3.25 -7.76
N GLU A 640 -30.65 -3.17 -8.02
CA GLU A 640 -30.04 -3.58 -9.28
C GLU A 640 -29.90 -5.11 -9.39
N ASN A 641 -29.78 -5.60 -10.62
CA ASN A 641 -29.38 -6.98 -10.83
C ASN A 641 -27.86 -7.09 -10.69
N LEU A 642 -27.44 -7.67 -9.60
CA LEU A 642 -26.01 -7.80 -9.27
C LEU A 642 -25.38 -9.07 -9.82
N THR A 643 -26.11 -9.96 -10.48
CA THR A 643 -25.58 -11.22 -11.03
C THR A 643 -24.37 -10.94 -11.94
N GLY A 644 -23.26 -11.62 -11.68
CA GLY A 644 -22.01 -11.43 -12.41
C GLY A 644 -21.17 -10.23 -11.97
N TRP A 645 -21.61 -9.44 -10.97
CA TRP A 645 -20.78 -8.37 -10.41
C TRP A 645 -19.71 -8.95 -9.48
N SER A 646 -18.55 -8.31 -9.45
CA SER A 646 -17.53 -8.62 -8.45
C SER A 646 -17.95 -8.12 -7.07
N ILE A 647 -17.41 -8.72 -6.01
CA ILE A 647 -17.69 -8.26 -4.65
C ILE A 647 -17.26 -6.81 -4.41
N GLY A 648 -16.22 -6.34 -5.10
CA GLY A 648 -15.78 -4.94 -5.04
C GLY A 648 -16.84 -3.98 -5.60
N GLU A 649 -17.48 -4.33 -6.72
CA GLU A 649 -18.57 -3.56 -7.33
C GLU A 649 -19.82 -3.56 -6.44
N VAL A 650 -20.14 -4.70 -5.83
CA VAL A 650 -21.28 -4.80 -4.88
C VAL A 650 -21.04 -3.94 -3.65
N LYS A 651 -19.84 -3.97 -3.07
CA LYS A 651 -19.48 -3.09 -1.94
C LYS A 651 -19.63 -1.63 -2.30
N THR A 652 -19.12 -1.22 -3.46
CA THR A 652 -19.23 0.17 -3.95
C THR A 652 -20.70 0.59 -4.09
N TYR A 653 -21.53 -0.28 -4.65
CA TYR A 653 -22.96 -0.03 -4.80
C TYR A 653 -23.67 0.14 -3.44
N CYS A 654 -23.38 -0.74 -2.51
CA CYS A 654 -23.93 -0.69 -1.15
C CYS A 654 -23.43 0.55 -0.39
N ASP A 655 -22.15 0.89 -0.49
CA ASP A 655 -21.56 2.06 0.18
C ASP A 655 -22.16 3.37 -0.32
N ILE A 656 -22.43 3.49 -1.63
CA ILE A 656 -23.09 4.66 -2.23
C ILE A 656 -24.51 4.83 -1.73
N LEU A 657 -25.24 3.73 -1.56
CA LEU A 657 -26.63 3.71 -1.07
C LEU A 657 -26.74 3.80 0.44
N GLY A 658 -25.71 3.43 1.18
CA GLY A 658 -25.76 3.21 2.63
C GLY A 658 -26.45 1.89 3.01
N LEU A 659 -26.53 0.92 2.08
CA LEU A 659 -27.16 -0.38 2.29
C LEU A 659 -26.21 -1.35 3.00
N LYS A 660 -26.67 -2.05 4.02
CA LYS A 660 -25.87 -3.09 4.71
C LYS A 660 -25.64 -4.29 3.79
N LEU A 661 -24.40 -4.82 3.79
CA LEU A 661 -23.97 -5.94 2.95
C LEU A 661 -23.45 -7.10 3.77
N GLU A 662 -23.97 -8.30 3.53
CA GLU A 662 -23.42 -9.57 3.93
C GLU A 662 -23.10 -10.41 2.70
N TYR A 663 -22.07 -11.22 2.72
CA TYR A 663 -21.74 -12.08 1.60
C TYR A 663 -21.07 -13.39 2.04
N SER A 664 -21.24 -14.42 1.23
CA SER A 664 -20.59 -15.72 1.39
C SER A 664 -19.98 -16.19 0.06
N GLY A 665 -18.95 -17.03 0.13
CA GLY A 665 -18.22 -17.49 -1.05
C GLY A 665 -17.19 -16.48 -1.57
N TYR A 666 -16.77 -16.66 -2.83
CA TYR A 666 -15.79 -15.80 -3.52
C TYR A 666 -16.02 -15.83 -5.02
N GLY A 667 -15.60 -14.77 -5.72
CA GLY A 667 -15.78 -14.61 -7.17
C GLY A 667 -16.80 -13.56 -7.53
N TYR A 668 -17.80 -13.97 -8.30
CA TYR A 668 -18.86 -13.08 -8.78
C TYR A 668 -20.21 -13.46 -8.18
N VAL A 669 -21.11 -12.48 -8.09
CA VAL A 669 -22.46 -12.71 -7.57
C VAL A 669 -23.19 -13.77 -8.40
N LYS A 670 -23.58 -14.84 -7.74
CA LYS A 670 -24.47 -15.90 -8.25
C LYS A 670 -25.93 -15.58 -7.96
N SER A 671 -26.18 -15.16 -6.72
CA SER A 671 -27.53 -14.85 -6.26
C SER A 671 -27.51 -13.69 -5.26
N GLN A 672 -28.61 -12.99 -5.16
CA GLN A 672 -28.83 -11.89 -4.23
C GLN A 672 -30.16 -12.08 -3.49
N SER A 673 -30.20 -11.67 -2.20
CA SER A 673 -31.38 -11.84 -1.33
C SER A 673 -32.53 -10.89 -1.63
N ILE A 674 -32.25 -9.73 -2.23
CA ILE A 674 -33.25 -8.74 -2.62
C ILE A 674 -33.40 -8.81 -4.13
N GLU A 675 -34.63 -9.07 -4.61
CA GLU A 675 -34.89 -9.19 -6.05
C GLU A 675 -34.61 -7.89 -6.81
N ALA A 676 -34.07 -8.01 -8.02
CA ALA A 676 -33.85 -6.88 -8.91
C ALA A 676 -35.18 -6.13 -9.19
N GLY A 677 -35.17 -4.82 -9.04
CA GLY A 677 -36.37 -3.95 -9.20
C GLY A 677 -37.15 -3.78 -7.90
N ALA A 678 -36.88 -4.51 -6.82
CA ALA A 678 -37.53 -4.29 -5.53
C ALA A 678 -37.14 -2.94 -4.96
N VAL A 679 -38.10 -2.27 -4.31
CA VAL A 679 -37.85 -1.00 -3.61
C VAL A 679 -37.00 -1.25 -2.37
N LEU A 680 -35.97 -0.43 -2.20
CA LEU A 680 -35.03 -0.55 -1.10
C LEU A 680 -35.50 0.28 0.11
N ASP A 681 -35.60 -0.39 1.25
CA ASP A 681 -35.61 0.25 2.58
C ASP A 681 -34.18 0.24 3.12
N LEU A 682 -33.48 1.36 2.92
CA LEU A 682 -32.05 1.47 3.22
C LEU A 682 -31.74 1.37 4.72
N GLU A 683 -32.73 1.61 5.59
CA GLU A 683 -32.56 1.58 7.04
C GLU A 683 -32.70 0.16 7.61
N ASN A 684 -33.66 -0.62 7.07
CA ASN A 684 -34.05 -1.89 7.63
C ASN A 684 -33.61 -3.12 6.81
N MET A 685 -33.18 -2.92 5.56
CA MET A 685 -32.74 -4.03 4.70
C MET A 685 -31.24 -4.31 4.80
N THR A 686 -30.91 -5.58 4.75
CA THR A 686 -29.54 -6.08 4.57
C THR A 686 -29.49 -6.90 3.28
N LEU A 687 -28.63 -6.51 2.38
CA LEU A 687 -28.35 -7.29 1.18
C LEU A 687 -27.44 -8.44 1.50
N THR A 688 -27.84 -9.67 1.21
CA THR A 688 -26.99 -10.84 1.25
C THR A 688 -26.71 -11.32 -0.16
N VAL A 689 -25.44 -11.55 -0.52
CA VAL A 689 -25.07 -12.13 -1.81
C VAL A 689 -24.29 -13.40 -1.64
N GLU A 690 -24.58 -14.38 -2.47
CA GLU A 690 -23.79 -15.61 -2.63
C GLU A 690 -22.88 -15.42 -3.83
N LEU A 691 -21.59 -15.68 -3.64
CA LEU A 691 -20.58 -15.56 -4.69
C LEU A 691 -20.19 -16.95 -5.17
N GLU A 692 -20.01 -17.09 -6.49
CA GLU A 692 -19.47 -18.31 -7.09
C GLU A 692 -18.28 -18.02 -7.98
N LYS A 693 -17.47 -19.06 -8.14
CA LYS A 693 -16.35 -19.09 -9.05
C LYS A 693 -16.86 -19.07 -10.50
N THR A 694 -16.42 -18.11 -11.31
CA THR A 694 -16.61 -18.30 -12.76
C THR A 694 -15.73 -19.43 -13.26
N THR A 695 -16.34 -20.43 -13.88
CA THR A 695 -15.67 -21.57 -14.52
C THR A 695 -14.76 -21.14 -15.67
#